data_df96abba2cc39bbc905ee674a5a7426f
#
_entry.id   df96abba2cc39bbc905ee674a5a7426f
#
_cell.length_a   1.000
_cell.length_b   1.000
_cell.length_c   1.000
_cell.angle_alpha   90.00
_cell.angle_beta   90.00
_cell.angle_gamma   90.00
#
_symmetry.space_group_name_H-M   'P 1'
#
loop_
_entity.id
_entity.type
_entity.pdbx_description
1 polymer ?
#
loop_
_entity_poly.entity_id
_entity_poly.type
_entity_poly.pdbx_seq_one_letter_code
_entity_poly.pdbx_strand_id
1 'polypeptide(L)'
;MGVVGEPGVSSKMRTVRVACPHDCPDGCSMRVTVDTSGRAIKVEGDPTHPVTRGYLCNKVNHYLDLVYNDKRVLYPHRRVGPKGPGAKFRRIGWDEALTEIAMKLKAVITEYGAEAVQPFSYSGTLGMLGFFGMGERFFNKMGAARLERTICTAAGAAAEMHTFGRVGDANIEDLPEMEVVILWGTNLVSTGVHAMPFVNAARDNGAKIIAIDPRVTRTTAFADWHIQPRPGTDAALALGMMKVIVDRGLHDVDFLERHTVGWKKLLDERLPEYTLEKVESITGITAADIEKLALLYGGTKKSFIRVNWGIQRHDNGGMMTRAIKLLPTITGATRGKGGVCMSTGGEMRRVDMRKLQGTYLLEGRTPRSINMIQLGNALNDSALDPPIKALFCWNADPANCVPDTTAARKGMSRDDLFTVVHDTFWCDSASYADIVLPADTALEHVDLLPAYGNYYYALSEQAIEKQGESLDNQEMFRRLAKTMGYDDACFSQSDEDMIRELIDPQVNPLFEGITYEGLKRNGWARANVDSPRRWGINSGKWPTPSGKIEIYSEALAKLGVDPLPMHLPEQEGFESLDAKEKFPLQVISAATHYFIGASFQHVPRLQEMLARPTFEVSTQDAKSRGIDDGDYCRLFNDRGEVFGHALIVDGLLAGVIGAQKQLQGSKMRGGVNINALTSQRESDMGRGPVFYSTLAQLERVDA
;
A
#
# COMPACT_ATOMS: atom_id res chain seq x y z
N MET A 1 37.08 30.99 29.54
CA MET A 1 36.75 29.58 29.75
C MET A 1 35.27 29.49 30.12
N GLY A 2 34.42 29.31 29.12
CA GLY A 2 33.00 29.11 29.33
C GLY A 2 32.72 27.60 29.19
N VAL A 3 32.23 27.02 30.28
CA VAL A 3 31.80 25.62 30.32
C VAL A 3 30.57 25.49 29.46
N VAL A 4 30.67 24.76 28.38
CA VAL A 4 29.51 24.31 27.57
C VAL A 4 28.81 23.24 28.43
N GLY A 5 27.61 23.57 28.95
CA GLY A 5 26.82 22.65 29.73
C GLY A 5 26.37 21.47 28.85
N GLU A 6 26.56 20.26 29.35
CA GLU A 6 25.96 19.05 28.82
C GLU A 6 24.44 19.19 28.79
N PRO A 7 23.75 18.66 27.75
CA PRO A 7 22.28 18.67 27.71
C PRO A 7 21.76 17.87 28.91
N GLY A 8 21.07 18.55 29.83
CA GLY A 8 20.59 17.99 31.08
C GLY A 8 19.61 16.85 30.89
N VAL A 9 19.98 15.67 31.38
CA VAL A 9 19.05 14.52 31.51
C VAL A 9 17.88 14.95 32.38
N SER A 10 16.65 14.88 31.88
CA SER A 10 15.44 15.23 32.63
C SER A 10 15.30 14.32 33.87
N SER A 11 15.17 14.88 35.05
CA SER A 11 15.00 14.12 36.30
C SER A 11 13.65 13.44 36.44
N LYS A 12 12.76 13.52 35.42
CA LYS A 12 11.40 12.95 35.43
C LYS A 12 11.12 12.19 34.15
N MET A 13 10.33 11.11 34.24
CA MET A 13 9.74 10.44 33.06
C MET A 13 8.93 11.46 32.27
N ARG A 14 9.02 11.37 30.94
CA ARG A 14 8.26 12.23 30.03
C ARG A 14 7.43 11.39 29.05
N THR A 15 6.32 11.94 28.60
CA THR A 15 5.49 11.34 27.53
C THR A 15 5.62 12.18 26.28
N VAL A 16 5.95 11.53 25.16
CA VAL A 16 6.09 12.15 23.83
C VAL A 16 5.02 11.59 22.90
N ARG A 17 4.46 12.44 22.06
CA ARG A 17 3.51 12.03 21.03
C ARG A 17 4.26 11.67 19.77
N VAL A 18 3.91 10.50 19.22
CA VAL A 18 4.51 9.93 18.03
C VAL A 18 3.39 9.36 17.15
N ALA A 19 3.59 9.27 15.86
CA ALA A 19 2.64 8.63 14.96
C ALA A 19 3.21 7.33 14.42
N CYS A 20 2.35 6.34 14.18
CA CYS A 20 2.73 5.07 13.55
C CYS A 20 3.03 5.28 12.06
N PRO A 21 4.26 5.03 11.58
CA PRO A 21 4.68 5.36 10.22
C PRO A 21 4.34 4.27 9.20
N HIS A 22 3.84 3.12 9.65
CA HIS A 22 3.73 1.93 8.82
C HIS A 22 2.55 1.99 7.83
N ASP A 23 2.65 1.22 6.74
CA ASP A 23 1.65 1.10 5.67
C ASP A 23 0.35 0.45 6.18
N CYS A 24 -0.49 1.28 6.80
CA CYS A 24 -1.76 0.93 7.40
C CYS A 24 -2.76 2.09 7.27
N PRO A 25 -4.05 1.83 6.96
CA PRO A 25 -5.05 2.88 6.80
C PRO A 25 -5.34 3.67 8.07
N ASP A 26 -5.03 3.12 9.24
CA ASP A 26 -5.47 3.67 10.52
C ASP A 26 -4.74 4.95 10.93
N GLY A 27 -3.43 5.10 10.60
CA GLY A 27 -2.65 6.30 10.92
C GLY A 27 -2.61 6.59 12.43
N CYS A 28 -2.28 5.60 13.27
CA CYS A 28 -2.42 5.68 14.72
C CYS A 28 -1.55 6.76 15.34
N SER A 29 -2.15 7.59 16.22
CA SER A 29 -1.43 8.44 17.17
C SER A 29 -1.02 7.62 18.40
N MET A 30 0.23 7.77 18.84
CA MET A 30 0.85 7.00 19.92
C MET A 30 1.38 7.91 21.02
N ARG A 31 1.44 7.38 22.24
CA ARG A 31 2.15 7.97 23.37
C ARG A 31 3.32 7.11 23.75
N VAL A 32 4.50 7.69 23.81
CA VAL A 32 5.74 7.04 24.19
C VAL A 32 6.19 7.56 25.55
N THR A 33 6.29 6.68 26.53
CA THR A 33 6.89 7.02 27.83
C THR A 33 8.38 6.81 27.77
N VAL A 34 9.14 7.85 28.08
CA VAL A 34 10.60 7.87 28.11
C VAL A 34 11.05 8.04 29.56
N ASP A 35 11.95 7.18 29.99
CA ASP A 35 12.52 7.21 31.36
C ASP A 35 13.56 8.32 31.53
N THR A 36 14.13 8.39 32.74
CA THR A 36 15.14 9.39 33.10
C THR A 36 16.47 9.20 32.38
N SER A 37 16.72 8.04 31.77
CA SER A 37 17.91 7.77 30.96
C SER A 37 17.73 8.15 29.49
N GLY A 38 16.52 8.59 29.09
CA GLY A 38 16.18 8.89 27.72
C GLY A 38 15.71 7.66 26.93
N ARG A 39 15.51 6.50 27.57
CA ARG A 39 15.05 5.27 26.93
C ARG A 39 13.52 5.21 26.88
N ALA A 40 12.95 4.89 25.74
CA ALA A 40 11.53 4.57 25.63
C ALA A 40 11.23 3.23 26.33
N ILE A 41 10.29 3.25 27.27
CA ILE A 41 9.95 2.08 28.10
C ILE A 41 8.51 1.60 27.88
N LYS A 42 7.67 2.42 27.24
CA LYS A 42 6.28 2.07 26.94
C LYS A 42 5.80 2.79 25.69
N VAL A 43 5.03 2.09 24.86
CA VAL A 43 4.29 2.66 23.71
C VAL A 43 2.81 2.28 23.86
N GLU A 44 1.92 3.25 23.75
CA GLU A 44 0.46 3.09 23.89
C GLU A 44 -0.24 3.88 22.78
N GLY A 45 -1.45 3.47 22.42
CA GLY A 45 -2.33 4.31 21.61
C GLY A 45 -2.72 5.59 22.33
N ASP A 46 -2.88 6.69 21.62
CA ASP A 46 -3.38 7.92 22.23
C ASP A 46 -4.91 7.78 22.49
N PRO A 47 -5.35 7.81 23.77
CA PRO A 47 -6.77 7.68 24.09
C PRO A 47 -7.61 8.89 23.68
N THR A 48 -6.97 10.03 23.37
CA THR A 48 -7.68 11.23 22.92
C THR A 48 -7.92 11.23 21.43
N HIS A 49 -7.19 10.39 20.66
CA HIS A 49 -7.37 10.30 19.22
C HIS A 49 -8.64 9.49 18.87
N PRO A 50 -9.60 10.06 18.10
CA PRO A 50 -10.93 9.44 17.89
C PRO A 50 -10.90 8.07 17.19
N VAL A 51 -9.87 7.79 16.40
CA VAL A 51 -9.71 6.50 15.71
C VAL A 51 -8.83 5.55 16.53
N THR A 52 -7.70 5.99 17.07
CA THR A 52 -6.77 5.14 17.84
C THR A 52 -7.35 4.67 19.17
N ARG A 53 -8.08 5.53 19.90
CA ARG A 53 -8.85 5.19 21.10
C ARG A 53 -8.08 4.45 22.20
N GLY A 54 -6.79 4.74 22.35
CA GLY A 54 -5.95 4.23 23.44
C GLY A 54 -5.39 2.82 23.24
N TYR A 55 -5.67 2.13 22.14
CA TYR A 55 -5.09 0.82 21.85
C TYR A 55 -4.28 0.80 20.55
N LEU A 56 -3.42 -0.19 20.39
CA LEU A 56 -2.60 -0.41 19.20
C LEU A 56 -2.85 -1.83 18.65
N CYS A 57 -2.57 -2.04 17.38
CA CYS A 57 -2.64 -3.37 16.80
C CYS A 57 -1.53 -4.28 17.37
N ASN A 58 -1.70 -5.59 17.24
CA ASN A 58 -0.74 -6.58 17.72
C ASN A 58 0.71 -6.29 17.28
N LYS A 59 0.91 -5.79 16.07
CA LYS A 59 2.25 -5.48 15.54
C LYS A 59 2.91 -4.31 16.27
N VAL A 60 2.20 -3.21 16.39
CA VAL A 60 2.72 -1.95 16.97
C VAL A 60 2.84 -2.01 18.51
N ASN A 61 2.11 -2.92 19.17
CA ASN A 61 2.35 -3.21 20.60
C ASN A 61 3.79 -3.70 20.88
N HIS A 62 4.46 -4.24 19.84
CA HIS A 62 5.85 -4.69 19.89
C HIS A 62 6.83 -3.67 19.29
N TYR A 63 6.47 -2.38 19.26
CA TYR A 63 7.31 -1.36 18.61
C TYR A 63 8.67 -1.19 19.28
N LEU A 64 8.75 -1.31 20.61
CA LEU A 64 10.03 -1.23 21.32
C LEU A 64 10.96 -2.42 21.03
N ASP A 65 10.39 -3.60 20.78
CA ASP A 65 11.16 -4.78 20.34
C ASP A 65 11.76 -4.58 18.93
N LEU A 66 11.17 -3.69 18.12
CA LEU A 66 11.73 -3.25 16.86
C LEU A 66 12.82 -2.19 17.07
N VAL A 67 12.54 -1.16 17.86
CA VAL A 67 13.45 -0.02 18.10
C VAL A 67 14.77 -0.47 18.75
N TYR A 68 14.71 -1.37 19.73
CA TYR A 68 15.88 -1.85 20.48
C TYR A 68 16.35 -3.24 20.03
N ASN A 69 16.01 -3.63 18.79
CA ASN A 69 16.40 -4.92 18.24
C ASN A 69 17.91 -4.97 17.97
N ASP A 70 18.57 -6.04 18.37
CA ASP A 70 20.01 -6.25 18.18
C ASP A 70 20.42 -6.48 16.71
N LYS A 71 19.44 -6.80 15.83
CA LYS A 71 19.65 -7.00 14.40
C LYS A 71 19.51 -5.71 13.57
N ARG A 72 19.32 -4.55 14.22
CA ARG A 72 19.32 -3.27 13.50
C ARG A 72 20.67 -2.99 12.85
N VAL A 73 20.65 -2.36 11.69
CA VAL A 73 21.81 -1.73 11.10
C VAL A 73 22.03 -0.42 11.87
N LEU A 74 23.09 -0.33 12.67
CA LEU A 74 23.38 0.83 13.52
C LEU A 74 24.54 1.69 13.01
N TYR A 75 25.27 1.22 12.01
CA TYR A 75 26.45 1.87 11.46
C TYR A 75 26.48 1.67 9.95
N PRO A 76 27.14 2.58 9.18
CA PRO A 76 27.38 2.34 7.76
C PRO A 76 28.29 1.13 7.52
N HIS A 77 28.01 0.38 6.47
CA HIS A 77 28.77 -0.80 6.11
C HIS A 77 29.09 -0.83 4.61
N ARG A 78 30.27 -1.36 4.28
CA ARG A 78 30.71 -1.62 2.93
C ARG A 78 30.84 -3.12 2.70
N ARG A 79 30.36 -3.58 1.55
CA ARG A 79 30.48 -4.98 1.14
C ARG A 79 31.93 -5.41 0.91
N VAL A 80 32.21 -6.64 1.30
CA VAL A 80 33.49 -7.31 1.06
C VAL A 80 33.23 -8.63 0.34
N GLY A 81 33.69 -8.76 -0.90
CA GLY A 81 33.45 -9.95 -1.73
C GLY A 81 32.20 -9.85 -2.61
N PRO A 82 31.64 -11.00 -3.08
CA PRO A 82 30.54 -11.02 -4.05
C PRO A 82 29.21 -10.54 -3.48
N LYS A 83 28.32 -10.10 -4.37
CA LYS A 83 26.92 -9.78 -4.09
C LYS A 83 26.08 -11.05 -3.91
N GLY A 84 24.98 -10.92 -3.17
CA GLY A 84 23.96 -11.95 -3.05
C GLY A 84 23.88 -12.57 -1.66
N PRO A 85 23.10 -13.64 -1.50
CA PRO A 85 22.93 -14.32 -0.22
C PRO A 85 24.28 -14.70 0.41
N GLY A 86 24.45 -14.34 1.69
CA GLY A 86 25.71 -14.56 2.40
C GLY A 86 26.79 -13.49 2.17
N ALA A 87 26.47 -12.38 1.49
CA ALA A 87 27.37 -11.24 1.34
C ALA A 87 27.90 -10.77 2.70
N LYS A 88 29.19 -10.44 2.73
CA LYS A 88 29.90 -10.00 3.94
C LYS A 88 30.12 -8.48 3.88
N PHE A 89 30.09 -7.86 5.03
CA PHE A 89 30.22 -6.43 5.19
C PHE A 89 31.24 -6.09 6.28
N ARG A 90 31.94 -4.96 6.10
CA ARG A 90 32.74 -4.33 7.13
C ARG A 90 32.14 -2.97 7.51
N ARG A 91 32.15 -2.62 8.77
CA ARG A 91 31.78 -1.29 9.23
C ARG A 91 32.72 -0.24 8.65
N ILE A 92 32.15 0.91 8.25
CA ILE A 92 32.84 2.12 7.81
C ILE A 92 32.25 3.35 8.53
N GLY A 93 32.85 4.51 8.38
CA GLY A 93 32.28 5.77 8.86
C GLY A 93 31.35 6.42 7.82
N TRP A 94 30.52 7.37 8.27
CA TRP A 94 29.65 8.13 7.39
C TRP A 94 30.40 8.91 6.31
N ASP A 95 31.50 9.56 6.65
CA ASP A 95 32.30 10.32 5.66
C ASP A 95 32.87 9.41 4.57
N GLU A 96 33.36 8.21 4.95
CA GLU A 96 33.83 7.21 3.97
C GLU A 96 32.67 6.77 3.06
N ALA A 97 31.52 6.45 3.67
CA ALA A 97 30.35 5.99 2.91
C ALA A 97 29.82 7.05 1.94
N LEU A 98 29.59 8.28 2.41
CA LEU A 98 29.06 9.36 1.59
C LEU A 98 30.03 9.79 0.48
N THR A 99 31.33 9.82 0.77
CA THR A 99 32.35 10.13 -0.22
C THR A 99 32.39 9.08 -1.34
N GLU A 100 32.33 7.79 -0.98
CA GLU A 100 32.30 6.71 -1.96
C GLU A 100 31.02 6.75 -2.80
N ILE A 101 29.86 6.92 -2.16
CA ILE A 101 28.58 7.05 -2.87
C ILE A 101 28.63 8.22 -3.86
N ALA A 102 29.06 9.40 -3.40
CA ALA A 102 29.14 10.58 -4.27
C ALA A 102 30.13 10.38 -5.45
N MET A 103 31.28 9.77 -5.21
CA MET A 103 32.27 9.47 -6.24
C MET A 103 31.69 8.49 -7.29
N LYS A 104 31.05 7.41 -6.85
CA LYS A 104 30.41 6.41 -7.72
C LYS A 104 29.25 6.99 -8.53
N LEU A 105 28.37 7.77 -7.91
CA LEU A 105 27.27 8.43 -8.61
C LEU A 105 27.79 9.42 -9.67
N LYS A 106 28.79 10.24 -9.32
CA LYS A 106 29.44 11.17 -10.29
C LYS A 106 30.09 10.43 -11.46
N ALA A 107 30.75 9.29 -11.22
CA ALA A 107 31.29 8.45 -12.28
C ALA A 107 30.20 7.91 -13.21
N VAL A 108 29.13 7.35 -12.66
CA VAL A 108 27.97 6.86 -13.44
C VAL A 108 27.36 7.99 -14.27
N ILE A 109 27.17 9.18 -13.67
CA ILE A 109 26.58 10.33 -14.36
C ILE A 109 27.50 10.79 -15.52
N THR A 110 28.82 10.80 -15.30
CA THR A 110 29.77 11.23 -16.32
C THR A 110 29.84 10.26 -17.50
N GLU A 111 29.74 8.96 -17.23
CA GLU A 111 29.87 7.92 -18.27
C GLU A 111 28.59 7.62 -19.01
N TYR A 112 27.43 7.57 -18.27
CA TYR A 112 26.16 7.10 -18.81
C TYR A 112 25.03 8.16 -18.76
N GLY A 113 25.25 9.29 -18.10
CA GLY A 113 24.19 10.26 -17.83
C GLY A 113 23.42 9.98 -16.53
N ALA A 114 22.68 10.99 -16.06
CA ALA A 114 22.01 10.94 -14.77
C ALA A 114 20.89 9.89 -14.72
N GLU A 115 20.24 9.59 -15.84
CA GLU A 115 19.17 8.59 -15.95
C GLU A 115 19.65 7.14 -15.82
N ALA A 116 20.99 6.90 -15.76
CA ALA A 116 21.57 5.62 -15.39
C ALA A 116 21.51 5.36 -13.86
N VAL A 117 21.12 6.37 -13.08
CA VAL A 117 20.86 6.26 -11.64
C VAL A 117 19.37 6.05 -11.41
N GLN A 118 19.00 4.91 -10.82
CA GLN A 118 17.62 4.55 -10.50
C GLN A 118 17.39 4.66 -9.00
N PRO A 119 16.61 5.65 -8.51
CA PRO A 119 16.10 5.64 -7.16
C PRO A 119 14.99 4.60 -6.99
N PHE A 120 14.94 3.95 -5.83
CA PHE A 120 13.87 3.03 -5.49
C PHE A 120 13.41 3.23 -4.05
N SER A 121 12.19 3.73 -3.86
CA SER A 121 11.60 3.92 -2.53
C SER A 121 10.10 3.71 -2.54
N TYR A 122 9.56 3.29 -1.40
CA TYR A 122 8.11 3.21 -1.22
C TYR A 122 7.71 3.36 0.26
N SER A 123 6.64 2.66 0.68
CA SER A 123 5.92 2.83 1.94
C SER A 123 6.60 2.19 3.18
N GLY A 124 7.91 2.16 3.25
CA GLY A 124 8.64 1.82 4.48
C GLY A 124 8.34 2.80 5.61
N THR A 125 8.11 4.08 5.25
CA THR A 125 7.40 5.05 6.09
C THR A 125 6.30 5.74 5.27
N LEU A 126 5.21 6.14 5.93
CA LEU A 126 4.14 6.97 5.34
C LEU A 126 4.22 8.43 5.77
N GLY A 127 5.23 8.81 6.55
CA GLY A 127 5.51 10.20 6.88
C GLY A 127 5.80 11.03 5.64
N MET A 128 5.22 12.22 5.56
CA MET A 128 5.30 13.06 4.36
C MET A 128 6.73 13.43 4.01
N LEU A 129 7.54 13.74 5.01
CA LEU A 129 8.94 14.10 4.80
C LEU A 129 9.75 12.86 4.42
N GLY A 130 9.70 11.82 5.23
CA GLY A 130 10.47 10.58 5.01
C GLY A 130 10.13 9.89 3.69
N PHE A 131 8.89 10.03 3.20
CA PHE A 131 8.43 9.41 1.96
C PHE A 131 8.70 10.28 0.72
N PHE A 132 8.44 11.62 0.77
CA PHE A 132 8.44 12.50 -0.40
C PHE A 132 9.43 13.67 -0.33
N GLY A 133 10.20 13.81 0.76
CA GLY A 133 11.02 15.00 1.02
C GLY A 133 12.40 15.00 0.35
N MET A 134 13.46 15.06 1.17
CA MET A 134 14.83 15.29 0.70
C MET A 134 15.34 14.27 -0.32
N GLY A 135 14.91 13.01 -0.24
CA GLY A 135 15.27 11.99 -1.24
C GLY A 135 14.81 12.37 -2.64
N GLU A 136 13.57 12.83 -2.78
CA GLU A 136 13.05 13.29 -4.07
C GLU A 136 13.78 14.55 -4.56
N ARG A 137 14.04 15.53 -3.66
CA ARG A 137 14.82 16.73 -3.99
C ARG A 137 16.21 16.36 -4.52
N PHE A 138 16.87 15.41 -3.86
CA PHE A 138 18.21 14.96 -4.24
C PHE A 138 18.25 14.38 -5.66
N PHE A 139 17.33 13.44 -5.97
CA PHE A 139 17.31 12.81 -7.29
C PHE A 139 16.75 13.74 -8.37
N ASN A 140 15.84 14.65 -8.04
CA ASN A 140 15.38 15.69 -8.97
C ASN A 140 16.51 16.68 -9.32
N LYS A 141 17.33 17.10 -8.34
CA LYS A 141 18.51 17.94 -8.61
C LYS A 141 19.52 17.22 -9.52
N MET A 142 19.74 15.94 -9.28
CA MET A 142 20.61 15.11 -10.11
C MET A 142 20.07 14.97 -11.55
N GLY A 143 18.75 14.93 -11.74
CA GLY A 143 18.12 14.55 -13.00
C GLY A 143 18.12 13.04 -13.22
N ALA A 144 18.12 12.26 -12.14
CA ALA A 144 18.07 10.80 -12.16
C ALA A 144 16.77 10.27 -12.79
N ALA A 145 16.76 9.00 -13.19
CA ALA A 145 15.53 8.33 -13.60
C ALA A 145 14.45 8.47 -12.50
N ARG A 146 13.20 8.57 -12.90
CA ARG A 146 12.06 8.68 -11.97
C ARG A 146 11.49 7.30 -11.66
N LEU A 147 11.09 7.10 -10.40
CA LEU A 147 10.37 5.91 -10.01
C LEU A 147 8.86 6.15 -10.11
N GLU A 148 8.19 5.40 -10.97
CA GLU A 148 6.73 5.37 -11.02
C GLU A 148 6.23 4.42 -9.93
N ARG A 149 5.61 4.96 -8.88
CA ARG A 149 5.17 4.22 -7.68
C ARG A 149 3.79 3.61 -7.87
N THR A 150 3.71 2.41 -8.41
CA THR A 150 2.46 1.77 -8.82
C THR A 150 2.01 0.61 -7.93
N ILE A 151 2.90 0.05 -7.12
CA ILE A 151 2.71 -1.25 -6.44
C ILE A 151 1.51 -1.30 -5.47
N CYS A 152 0.97 -0.16 -5.03
CA CYS A 152 -0.08 -0.13 -4.02
C CYS A 152 -1.45 0.25 -4.59
N THR A 153 -1.64 1.47 -5.10
CA THR A 153 -2.96 2.06 -5.33
C THR A 153 -3.24 2.43 -6.78
N ALA A 154 -2.34 2.16 -7.70
CA ALA A 154 -2.34 2.77 -9.02
C ALA A 154 -3.60 2.46 -9.85
N ALA A 155 -4.04 1.20 -9.92
CA ALA A 155 -5.23 0.81 -10.67
C ALA A 155 -6.50 1.43 -10.07
N GLY A 156 -6.66 1.35 -8.74
CA GLY A 156 -7.80 1.94 -8.05
C GLY A 156 -7.83 3.47 -8.14
N ALA A 157 -6.68 4.14 -8.01
CA ALA A 157 -6.57 5.58 -8.16
C ALA A 157 -6.91 6.03 -9.60
N ALA A 158 -6.45 5.29 -10.62
CA ALA A 158 -6.81 5.57 -12.01
C ALA A 158 -8.32 5.41 -12.23
N ALA A 159 -8.94 4.36 -11.71
CA ALA A 159 -10.38 4.15 -11.76
C ALA A 159 -11.16 5.33 -11.14
N GLU A 160 -10.70 5.83 -9.99
CA GLU A 160 -11.30 7.00 -9.33
C GLU A 160 -11.11 8.29 -10.13
N MET A 161 -9.90 8.54 -10.61
CA MET A 161 -9.59 9.73 -11.41
C MET A 161 -10.43 9.79 -12.68
N HIS A 162 -10.59 8.66 -13.39
CA HIS A 162 -11.38 8.61 -14.63
C HIS A 162 -12.90 8.55 -14.41
N THR A 163 -13.35 8.38 -13.17
CA THR A 163 -14.78 8.33 -12.84
C THR A 163 -15.23 9.57 -12.06
N PHE A 164 -14.47 9.99 -11.05
CA PHE A 164 -14.83 11.07 -10.14
C PHE A 164 -13.91 12.29 -10.27
N GLY A 165 -12.82 12.19 -11.03
CA GLY A 165 -11.82 13.24 -11.23
C GLY A 165 -10.90 13.47 -10.03
N ARG A 166 -11.06 12.69 -8.97
CA ARG A 166 -10.23 12.77 -7.77
C ARG A 166 -10.30 11.49 -6.95
N VAL A 167 -9.26 11.24 -6.17
CA VAL A 167 -9.19 10.13 -5.21
C VAL A 167 -9.65 10.63 -3.84
N GLY A 168 -10.85 10.29 -3.45
CA GLY A 168 -11.43 10.67 -2.16
C GLY A 168 -12.65 9.83 -1.81
N ASP A 169 -12.80 9.47 -0.54
CA ASP A 169 -13.72 8.43 -0.11
C ASP A 169 -14.61 8.83 1.08
N ALA A 170 -15.58 7.95 1.38
CA ALA A 170 -16.42 8.04 2.55
C ALA A 170 -15.60 7.93 3.85
N ASN A 171 -16.07 8.58 4.90
CA ASN A 171 -15.42 8.56 6.20
C ASN A 171 -15.88 7.35 7.04
N ILE A 172 -14.96 6.63 7.66
CA ILE A 172 -15.29 5.52 8.55
C ILE A 172 -16.13 5.97 9.78
N GLU A 173 -16.06 7.26 10.12
CA GLU A 173 -16.91 7.83 11.18
C GLU A 173 -18.42 7.81 10.84
N ASP A 174 -18.78 7.61 9.57
CA ASP A 174 -20.16 7.48 9.13
C ASP A 174 -20.74 6.07 9.40
N LEU A 175 -19.88 5.05 9.57
CA LEU A 175 -20.29 3.65 9.75
C LEU A 175 -21.39 3.42 10.79
N PRO A 176 -21.38 4.04 12.00
CA PRO A 176 -22.41 3.82 13.01
C PRO A 176 -23.84 4.18 12.57
N GLU A 177 -24.00 5.00 11.54
CA GLU A 177 -25.30 5.43 11.02
C GLU A 177 -25.81 4.57 9.85
N MET A 178 -25.03 3.58 9.42
CA MET A 178 -25.36 2.74 8.27
C MET A 178 -26.29 1.60 8.63
N GLU A 179 -27.10 1.17 7.67
CA GLU A 179 -28.01 0.01 7.75
C GLU A 179 -27.41 -1.22 7.08
N VAL A 180 -26.55 -1.01 6.06
CA VAL A 180 -25.83 -2.08 5.35
C VAL A 180 -24.34 -1.70 5.25
N VAL A 181 -23.48 -2.59 5.73
CA VAL A 181 -22.02 -2.46 5.64
C VAL A 181 -21.45 -3.64 4.87
N ILE A 182 -20.83 -3.39 3.74
CA ILE A 182 -20.15 -4.40 2.92
C ILE A 182 -18.63 -4.26 3.11
N LEU A 183 -18.01 -5.31 3.60
CA LEU A 183 -16.56 -5.45 3.73
C LEU A 183 -16.05 -6.22 2.52
N TRP A 184 -15.66 -5.51 1.46
CA TRP A 184 -15.35 -6.08 0.14
C TRP A 184 -13.84 -6.18 -0.09
N GLY A 185 -13.32 -7.40 -0.19
CA GLY A 185 -11.89 -7.68 -0.37
C GLY A 185 -11.03 -7.09 0.75
N THR A 186 -11.54 -7.07 2.00
CA THR A 186 -10.87 -6.45 3.13
C THR A 186 -10.87 -7.32 4.38
N ASN A 187 -9.69 -7.46 5.00
CA ASN A 187 -9.52 -8.18 6.27
C ASN A 187 -9.22 -7.18 7.40
N LEU A 188 -10.22 -6.36 7.80
CA LEU A 188 -10.08 -5.29 8.79
C LEU A 188 -9.55 -5.77 10.14
N VAL A 189 -9.97 -6.96 10.60
CA VAL A 189 -9.47 -7.56 11.86
C VAL A 189 -7.95 -7.77 11.84
N SER A 190 -7.32 -7.80 10.65
CA SER A 190 -5.87 -7.97 10.51
C SER A 190 -5.16 -6.72 10.00
N THR A 191 -5.80 -5.89 9.17
CA THR A 191 -5.14 -4.84 8.39
C THR A 191 -5.74 -3.44 8.54
N GLY A 192 -6.71 -3.25 9.46
CA GLY A 192 -7.37 -1.96 9.71
C GLY A 192 -8.18 -2.04 11.00
N VAL A 193 -7.50 -2.45 12.10
CA VAL A 193 -8.19 -2.83 13.35
C VAL A 193 -8.98 -1.69 13.97
N HIS A 194 -8.58 -0.44 13.76
CA HIS A 194 -9.25 0.73 14.32
C HIS A 194 -10.54 1.12 13.57
N ALA A 195 -10.80 0.54 12.41
CA ALA A 195 -12.12 0.64 11.78
C ALA A 195 -13.16 -0.29 12.44
N MET A 196 -12.72 -1.38 13.11
CA MET A 196 -13.64 -2.36 13.72
C MET A 196 -14.57 -1.79 14.79
N PRO A 197 -14.17 -0.87 15.69
CA PRO A 197 -15.10 -0.23 16.62
C PRO A 197 -16.26 0.52 15.93
N PHE A 198 -16.03 1.09 14.77
CA PHE A 198 -17.08 1.76 13.99
C PHE A 198 -18.01 0.73 13.31
N VAL A 199 -17.46 -0.38 12.82
CA VAL A 199 -18.25 -1.51 12.28
C VAL A 199 -19.08 -2.17 13.40
N ASN A 200 -18.50 -2.36 14.60
CA ASN A 200 -19.25 -2.85 15.77
C ASN A 200 -20.40 -1.92 16.13
N ALA A 201 -20.14 -0.60 16.18
CA ALA A 201 -21.20 0.37 16.47
C ALA A 201 -22.33 0.34 15.42
N ALA A 202 -22.00 0.14 14.13
CA ALA A 202 -23.00 -0.07 13.09
C ALA A 202 -23.85 -1.33 13.37
N ARG A 203 -23.20 -2.45 13.70
CA ARG A 203 -23.89 -3.71 14.07
C ARG A 203 -24.77 -3.53 15.29
N ASP A 204 -24.28 -2.88 16.35
CA ASP A 204 -25.02 -2.63 17.58
C ASP A 204 -26.27 -1.75 17.32
N ASN A 205 -26.21 -0.90 16.30
CA ASN A 205 -27.32 -0.09 15.80
C ASN A 205 -28.21 -0.84 14.78
N GLY A 206 -27.98 -2.14 14.55
CA GLY A 206 -28.82 -3.00 13.71
C GLY A 206 -28.37 -3.14 12.25
N ALA A 207 -27.20 -2.63 11.88
CA ALA A 207 -26.67 -2.79 10.53
C ALA A 207 -26.39 -4.26 10.17
N LYS A 208 -26.67 -4.63 8.93
CA LYS A 208 -26.26 -5.91 8.36
C LYS A 208 -24.83 -5.84 7.86
N ILE A 209 -23.97 -6.69 8.39
CA ILE A 209 -22.55 -6.77 8.01
C ILE A 209 -22.33 -7.91 7.03
N ILE A 210 -21.88 -7.59 5.82
CA ILE A 210 -21.64 -8.55 4.73
C ILE A 210 -20.15 -8.52 4.40
N ALA A 211 -19.51 -9.68 4.29
CA ALA A 211 -18.15 -9.80 3.80
C ALA A 211 -18.15 -10.43 2.39
N ILE A 212 -17.46 -9.80 1.45
CA ILE A 212 -17.22 -10.33 0.10
C ILE A 212 -15.71 -10.55 -0.02
N ASP A 213 -15.27 -11.82 0.01
CA ASP A 213 -13.84 -12.20 -0.02
C ASP A 213 -13.74 -13.66 -0.47
N PRO A 214 -12.88 -14.02 -1.42
CA PRO A 214 -12.69 -15.41 -1.85
C PRO A 214 -12.08 -16.30 -0.75
N ARG A 215 -11.48 -15.71 0.28
CA ARG A 215 -10.85 -16.42 1.38
C ARG A 215 -11.68 -16.40 2.65
N VAL A 216 -11.54 -17.44 3.47
CA VAL A 216 -12.01 -17.46 4.85
C VAL A 216 -11.03 -16.67 5.71
N THR A 217 -11.47 -15.58 6.31
CA THR A 217 -10.63 -14.66 7.09
C THR A 217 -11.24 -14.36 8.45
N ARG A 218 -10.46 -13.74 9.34
CA ARG A 218 -10.99 -13.27 10.65
C ARG A 218 -12.15 -12.28 10.48
N THR A 219 -12.16 -11.53 9.38
CA THR A 219 -13.20 -10.55 9.07
C THR A 219 -14.45 -11.23 8.51
N THR A 220 -14.28 -12.25 7.65
CA THR A 220 -15.43 -13.01 7.14
C THR A 220 -16.13 -13.81 8.25
N ALA A 221 -15.36 -14.36 9.20
CA ALA A 221 -15.91 -15.02 10.40
C ALA A 221 -16.68 -14.06 11.33
N PHE A 222 -16.39 -12.77 11.26
CA PHE A 222 -17.12 -11.72 11.99
C PHE A 222 -18.42 -11.31 11.30
N ALA A 223 -18.52 -11.41 9.97
CA ALA A 223 -19.66 -10.95 9.19
C ALA A 223 -20.92 -11.81 9.40
N ASP A 224 -22.10 -11.21 9.20
CA ASP A 224 -23.38 -11.94 9.25
C ASP A 224 -23.62 -12.80 8.00
N TRP A 225 -22.95 -12.44 6.90
CA TRP A 225 -23.04 -13.15 5.64
C TRP A 225 -21.70 -13.05 4.89
N HIS A 226 -21.13 -14.19 4.56
CA HIS A 226 -19.90 -14.31 3.74
C HIS A 226 -20.26 -14.73 2.33
N ILE A 227 -19.86 -13.97 1.34
CA ILE A 227 -20.02 -14.22 -0.08
C ILE A 227 -18.62 -14.42 -0.68
N GLN A 228 -18.43 -15.53 -1.39
CA GLN A 228 -17.12 -15.94 -1.94
C GLN A 228 -17.13 -15.91 -3.47
N PRO A 229 -16.82 -14.77 -4.12
CA PRO A 229 -16.64 -14.74 -5.58
C PRO A 229 -15.34 -15.47 -5.98
N ARG A 230 -15.30 -16.00 -7.18
CA ARG A 230 -14.03 -16.37 -7.80
C ARG A 230 -13.14 -15.13 -7.88
N PRO A 231 -11.83 -15.22 -7.55
CA PRO A 231 -10.93 -14.07 -7.65
C PRO A 231 -10.96 -13.41 -9.04
N GLY A 232 -10.91 -12.07 -9.09
CA GLY A 232 -10.89 -11.31 -10.34
C GLY A 232 -12.28 -11.10 -10.98
N THR A 233 -13.38 -11.53 -10.34
CA THR A 233 -14.73 -11.43 -10.92
C THR A 233 -15.63 -10.37 -10.26
N ASP A 234 -15.08 -9.53 -9.43
CA ASP A 234 -15.82 -8.53 -8.63
C ASP A 234 -16.54 -7.49 -9.50
N ALA A 235 -16.00 -7.16 -10.68
CA ALA A 235 -16.70 -6.28 -11.64
C ALA A 235 -18.01 -6.91 -12.14
N ALA A 236 -18.02 -8.21 -12.44
CA ALA A 236 -19.21 -8.93 -12.88
C ALA A 236 -20.26 -8.94 -11.75
N LEU A 237 -19.86 -9.19 -10.49
CA LEU A 237 -20.76 -9.12 -9.34
C LEU A 237 -21.37 -7.73 -9.18
N ALA A 238 -20.56 -6.67 -9.23
CA ALA A 238 -21.04 -5.29 -9.06
C ALA A 238 -22.00 -4.89 -10.20
N LEU A 239 -21.71 -5.28 -11.45
CA LEU A 239 -22.58 -5.03 -12.61
C LEU A 239 -23.89 -5.85 -12.55
N GLY A 240 -23.82 -7.10 -12.11
CA GLY A 240 -25.01 -7.90 -11.83
C GLY A 240 -25.90 -7.29 -10.75
N MET A 241 -25.32 -6.80 -9.67
CA MET A 241 -26.03 -6.03 -8.65
C MET A 241 -26.70 -4.78 -9.24
N MET A 242 -25.97 -4.00 -10.07
CA MET A 242 -26.53 -2.82 -10.73
C MET A 242 -27.72 -3.20 -11.63
N LYS A 243 -27.60 -4.30 -12.40
CA LYS A 243 -28.68 -4.81 -13.25
C LYS A 243 -29.94 -5.08 -12.44
N VAL A 244 -29.84 -5.82 -11.35
CA VAL A 244 -30.99 -6.10 -10.46
C VAL A 244 -31.57 -4.80 -9.87
N ILE A 245 -30.70 -3.88 -9.40
CA ILE A 245 -31.12 -2.59 -8.84
C ILE A 245 -31.92 -1.79 -9.87
N VAL A 246 -31.49 -1.77 -11.13
CA VAL A 246 -32.17 -1.07 -12.23
C VAL A 246 -33.48 -1.76 -12.59
N ASP A 247 -33.50 -3.07 -12.76
CA ASP A 247 -34.67 -3.86 -13.11
C ASP A 247 -35.79 -3.77 -12.04
N ARG A 248 -35.40 -3.59 -10.79
CA ARG A 248 -36.33 -3.41 -9.66
C ARG A 248 -36.70 -1.95 -9.39
N GLY A 249 -36.22 -0.98 -10.22
CA GLY A 249 -36.51 0.44 -10.07
C GLY A 249 -35.93 1.09 -8.81
N LEU A 250 -34.85 0.50 -8.23
CA LEU A 250 -34.19 0.99 -7.02
C LEU A 250 -33.11 2.04 -7.30
N HIS A 251 -32.77 2.29 -8.57
CA HIS A 251 -31.82 3.32 -8.98
C HIS A 251 -32.41 4.72 -8.86
N ASP A 252 -31.53 5.72 -8.59
CA ASP A 252 -31.93 7.12 -8.41
C ASP A 252 -31.81 7.90 -9.73
N VAL A 253 -32.88 7.89 -10.53
CA VAL A 253 -32.90 8.56 -11.86
C VAL A 253 -32.59 10.05 -11.75
N ASP A 254 -33.15 10.76 -10.75
CA ASP A 254 -32.93 12.19 -10.56
C ASP A 254 -31.44 12.50 -10.26
N PHE A 255 -30.79 11.68 -9.43
CA PHE A 255 -29.36 11.81 -9.16
C PHE A 255 -28.52 11.55 -10.42
N LEU A 256 -28.84 10.46 -11.14
CA LEU A 256 -28.11 10.05 -12.33
C LEU A 256 -28.17 11.12 -13.43
N GLU A 257 -29.33 11.70 -13.69
CA GLU A 257 -29.49 12.77 -14.69
C GLU A 257 -28.73 14.04 -14.33
N ARG A 258 -28.80 14.45 -13.06
CA ARG A 258 -28.16 15.69 -12.63
C ARG A 258 -26.64 15.60 -12.51
N HIS A 259 -26.13 14.49 -11.99
CA HIS A 259 -24.75 14.38 -11.51
C HIS A 259 -23.86 13.44 -12.32
N THR A 260 -24.40 12.75 -13.35
CA THR A 260 -23.59 11.79 -14.11
C THR A 260 -23.66 12.03 -15.61
N VAL A 261 -22.69 11.48 -16.34
CA VAL A 261 -22.70 11.32 -17.80
C VAL A 261 -22.56 9.84 -18.14
N GLY A 262 -23.27 9.42 -19.19
CA GLY A 262 -23.20 8.04 -19.72
C GLY A 262 -24.06 7.01 -18.97
N TRP A 263 -24.87 7.40 -17.96
CA TRP A 263 -25.68 6.45 -17.22
C TRP A 263 -26.70 5.68 -18.10
N LYS A 264 -27.30 6.34 -19.10
CA LYS A 264 -28.21 5.66 -20.06
C LYS A 264 -27.45 4.63 -20.89
N LYS A 265 -26.25 4.94 -21.36
CA LYS A 265 -25.40 3.97 -22.07
C LYS A 265 -25.07 2.76 -21.19
N LEU A 266 -24.78 2.96 -19.90
CA LEU A 266 -24.58 1.86 -18.98
C LEU A 266 -25.82 0.96 -18.93
N LEU A 267 -27.02 1.54 -18.77
CA LEU A 267 -28.27 0.81 -18.66
C LEU A 267 -28.64 0.08 -19.95
N ASP A 268 -28.49 0.74 -21.10
CA ASP A 268 -28.99 0.25 -22.39
C ASP A 268 -27.96 -0.66 -23.10
N GLU A 269 -26.67 -0.39 -22.96
CA GLU A 269 -25.63 -1.05 -23.75
C GLU A 269 -24.83 -2.08 -22.91
N ARG A 270 -24.66 -1.86 -21.60
CA ARG A 270 -23.78 -2.71 -20.76
C ARG A 270 -24.55 -3.65 -19.83
N LEU A 271 -25.48 -3.14 -19.03
CA LEU A 271 -26.16 -3.96 -18.03
C LEU A 271 -26.97 -5.13 -18.61
N PRO A 272 -27.58 -5.05 -19.81
CA PRO A 272 -28.27 -6.21 -20.39
C PRO A 272 -27.40 -7.46 -20.55
N GLU A 273 -26.09 -7.29 -20.67
CA GLU A 273 -25.14 -8.41 -20.77
C GLU A 273 -24.94 -9.18 -19.46
N TYR A 274 -25.28 -8.58 -18.31
CA TYR A 274 -25.03 -9.12 -16.96
C TYR A 274 -26.30 -9.72 -16.35
N THR A 275 -26.90 -10.72 -17.05
CA THR A 275 -27.99 -11.50 -16.47
C THR A 275 -27.52 -12.26 -15.23
N LEU A 276 -28.44 -12.60 -14.33
CA LEU A 276 -28.07 -13.34 -13.12
C LEU A 276 -27.37 -14.66 -13.41
N GLU A 277 -27.82 -15.38 -14.43
CA GLU A 277 -27.21 -16.65 -14.87
C GLU A 277 -25.78 -16.46 -15.40
N LYS A 278 -25.54 -15.39 -16.17
CA LYS A 278 -24.19 -15.07 -16.65
C LYS A 278 -23.27 -14.67 -15.50
N VAL A 279 -23.75 -13.83 -14.59
CA VAL A 279 -22.97 -13.41 -13.42
C VAL A 279 -22.68 -14.60 -12.50
N GLU A 280 -23.64 -15.51 -12.27
CA GLU A 280 -23.41 -16.76 -11.57
C GLU A 280 -22.32 -17.60 -12.24
N SER A 281 -22.37 -17.77 -13.56
CA SER A 281 -21.37 -18.54 -14.30
C SER A 281 -19.95 -17.97 -14.17
N ILE A 282 -19.80 -16.63 -14.12
CA ILE A 282 -18.53 -15.94 -13.97
C ILE A 282 -18.03 -16.01 -12.51
N THR A 283 -18.90 -15.61 -11.59
CA THR A 283 -18.51 -15.38 -10.17
C THR A 283 -18.52 -16.63 -9.31
N GLY A 284 -19.31 -17.64 -9.71
CA GLY A 284 -19.61 -18.82 -8.88
C GLY A 284 -20.60 -18.55 -7.75
N ILE A 285 -21.14 -17.34 -7.63
CA ILE A 285 -22.16 -16.97 -6.65
C ILE A 285 -23.54 -17.29 -7.26
N THR A 286 -24.46 -17.89 -6.48
CA THR A 286 -25.79 -18.24 -7.00
C THR A 286 -26.59 -17.00 -7.42
N ALA A 287 -27.40 -17.12 -8.48
CA ALA A 287 -28.31 -16.07 -8.93
C ALA A 287 -29.17 -15.52 -7.79
N ALA A 288 -29.65 -16.41 -6.91
CA ALA A 288 -30.45 -16.04 -5.74
C ALA A 288 -29.67 -15.18 -4.72
N ASP A 289 -28.40 -15.50 -4.48
CA ASP A 289 -27.56 -14.70 -3.57
C ASP A 289 -27.18 -13.35 -4.18
N ILE A 290 -26.92 -13.29 -5.48
CA ILE A 290 -26.68 -12.03 -6.21
C ILE A 290 -27.91 -11.12 -6.11
N GLU A 291 -29.11 -11.65 -6.41
CA GLU A 291 -30.35 -10.89 -6.31
C GLU A 291 -30.59 -10.40 -4.87
N LYS A 292 -30.45 -11.28 -3.87
CA LYS A 292 -30.60 -10.95 -2.45
C LYS A 292 -29.63 -9.84 -2.02
N LEU A 293 -28.37 -9.91 -2.42
CA LEU A 293 -27.35 -8.89 -2.13
C LEU A 293 -27.73 -7.55 -2.77
N ALA A 294 -28.14 -7.57 -4.03
CA ALA A 294 -28.51 -6.38 -4.78
C ALA A 294 -29.76 -5.70 -4.19
N LEU A 295 -30.77 -6.46 -3.81
CA LEU A 295 -32.00 -5.96 -3.17
C LEU A 295 -31.72 -5.37 -1.77
N LEU A 296 -30.88 -6.04 -0.98
CA LEU A 296 -30.49 -5.55 0.34
C LEU A 296 -29.73 -4.23 0.23
N TYR A 297 -28.74 -4.15 -0.69
CA TYR A 297 -27.95 -2.95 -0.91
C TYR A 297 -28.77 -1.81 -1.54
N GLY A 298 -29.56 -2.10 -2.58
CA GLY A 298 -30.37 -1.12 -3.30
C GLY A 298 -31.56 -0.60 -2.50
N GLY A 299 -32.03 -1.34 -1.52
CA GLY A 299 -33.18 -1.03 -0.67
C GLY A 299 -32.91 0.07 0.36
N THR A 300 -31.67 0.46 0.59
CA THR A 300 -31.30 1.54 1.53
C THR A 300 -30.36 2.58 0.89
N LYS A 301 -30.46 3.82 1.37
CA LYS A 301 -29.51 4.90 1.08
C LYS A 301 -28.41 4.99 2.14
N LYS A 302 -28.54 4.28 3.25
CA LYS A 302 -27.58 4.24 4.36
C LYS A 302 -26.68 3.00 4.22
N SER A 303 -25.83 3.02 3.22
CA SER A 303 -24.92 1.92 2.94
C SER A 303 -23.45 2.37 2.93
N PHE A 304 -22.57 1.48 3.35
CA PHE A 304 -21.12 1.69 3.34
C PHE A 304 -20.42 0.47 2.76
N ILE A 305 -19.57 0.68 1.78
CA ILE A 305 -18.71 -0.36 1.23
C ILE A 305 -17.26 -0.03 1.61
N ARG A 306 -16.64 -0.86 2.43
CA ARG A 306 -15.20 -0.79 2.70
C ARG A 306 -14.48 -1.71 1.74
N VAL A 307 -13.71 -1.11 0.82
CA VAL A 307 -12.87 -1.82 -0.16
C VAL A 307 -11.41 -1.76 0.30
N ASN A 308 -10.60 -2.77 -0.02
CA ASN A 308 -9.17 -2.72 0.23
C ASN A 308 -8.37 -3.09 -1.04
N TRP A 309 -7.05 -3.01 -0.94
CA TRP A 309 -6.13 -3.08 -2.07
C TRP A 309 -6.10 -4.43 -2.80
N GLY A 310 -6.66 -5.49 -2.23
CA GLY A 310 -6.78 -6.80 -2.89
C GLY A 310 -7.49 -6.71 -4.24
N ILE A 311 -8.60 -5.98 -4.28
CA ILE A 311 -9.45 -5.82 -5.48
C ILE A 311 -8.67 -5.32 -6.70
N GLN A 312 -7.74 -4.39 -6.53
CA GLN A 312 -7.02 -3.80 -7.65
C GLN A 312 -5.73 -4.54 -8.05
N ARG A 313 -5.40 -5.68 -7.42
CA ARG A 313 -4.19 -6.48 -7.69
C ARG A 313 -4.40 -7.59 -8.71
N HIS A 314 -5.32 -7.35 -9.62
CA HIS A 314 -5.73 -8.24 -10.70
C HIS A 314 -5.50 -7.57 -12.07
N ASP A 315 -5.44 -8.35 -13.13
CA ASP A 315 -5.33 -7.84 -14.51
C ASP A 315 -6.41 -6.78 -14.80
N ASN A 316 -7.61 -6.96 -14.24
CA ASN A 316 -8.79 -6.10 -14.42
C ASN A 316 -9.10 -5.23 -13.17
N GLY A 317 -8.10 -4.98 -12.33
CA GLY A 317 -8.27 -4.34 -11.02
C GLY A 317 -8.85 -2.93 -11.06
N GLY A 318 -8.57 -2.19 -12.13
CA GLY A 318 -9.16 -0.86 -12.33
C GLY A 318 -10.65 -0.93 -12.64
N MET A 319 -11.08 -1.79 -13.55
CA MET A 319 -12.50 -1.99 -13.87
C MET A 319 -13.28 -2.54 -12.68
N MET A 320 -12.72 -3.47 -11.90
CA MET A 320 -13.34 -3.94 -10.65
C MET A 320 -13.57 -2.80 -9.66
N THR A 321 -12.54 -1.98 -9.41
CA THR A 321 -12.65 -0.82 -8.53
C THR A 321 -13.71 0.15 -9.04
N ARG A 322 -13.71 0.44 -10.34
CA ARG A 322 -14.66 1.35 -10.99
C ARG A 322 -16.10 0.89 -10.83
N ALA A 323 -16.37 -0.39 -11.10
CA ALA A 323 -17.71 -0.97 -10.96
C ALA A 323 -18.21 -0.90 -9.50
N ILE A 324 -17.39 -1.32 -8.53
CA ILE A 324 -17.78 -1.27 -7.11
C ILE A 324 -18.07 0.18 -6.67
N LYS A 325 -17.22 1.14 -7.06
CA LYS A 325 -17.38 2.54 -6.66
C LYS A 325 -18.58 3.25 -7.30
N LEU A 326 -19.11 2.72 -8.38
CA LEU A 326 -20.33 3.24 -9.01
C LEU A 326 -21.63 2.77 -8.32
N LEU A 327 -21.62 1.71 -7.51
CA LEU A 327 -22.82 1.20 -6.81
C LEU A 327 -23.57 2.31 -6.04
N PRO A 328 -22.93 3.12 -5.17
CA PRO A 328 -23.65 4.20 -4.47
C PRO A 328 -24.09 5.35 -5.41
N THR A 329 -23.46 5.49 -6.58
CA THR A 329 -23.88 6.45 -7.60
C THR A 329 -25.20 6.00 -8.23
N ILE A 330 -25.31 4.71 -8.58
CA ILE A 330 -26.55 4.14 -9.16
C ILE A 330 -27.73 4.24 -8.19
N THR A 331 -27.51 3.95 -6.91
CA THR A 331 -28.57 4.03 -5.90
C THR A 331 -28.87 5.45 -5.39
N GLY A 332 -28.02 6.45 -5.72
CA GLY A 332 -28.11 7.79 -5.14
C GLY A 332 -27.62 7.88 -3.68
N ALA A 333 -27.09 6.81 -3.10
CA ALA A 333 -26.53 6.81 -1.74
C ALA A 333 -25.35 7.80 -1.59
N THR A 334 -24.72 8.20 -2.71
CA THR A 334 -23.69 9.25 -2.74
C THR A 334 -24.17 10.62 -2.22
N ARG A 335 -25.50 10.87 -2.15
CA ARG A 335 -26.07 12.14 -1.59
C ARG A 335 -25.86 12.29 -0.09
N GLY A 336 -25.77 11.18 0.63
CA GLY A 336 -25.74 11.14 2.09
C GLY A 336 -24.37 10.83 2.68
N LYS A 337 -24.39 10.46 3.95
CA LYS A 337 -23.26 9.81 4.61
C LYS A 337 -23.08 8.40 4.08
N GLY A 338 -21.88 7.86 4.24
CA GLY A 338 -21.52 6.52 3.73
C GLY A 338 -21.07 6.53 2.27
N GLY A 339 -21.28 5.43 1.56
CA GLY A 339 -20.80 5.20 0.19
C GLY A 339 -19.65 4.21 0.12
N VAL A 340 -18.57 4.49 -0.63
CA VAL A 340 -17.39 3.60 -0.70
C VAL A 340 -16.19 4.26 -0.02
N CYS A 341 -15.45 3.51 0.78
CA CYS A 341 -14.14 3.89 1.31
C CYS A 341 -13.09 2.87 0.88
N MET A 342 -12.18 3.29 0.02
CA MET A 342 -10.95 2.58 -0.33
C MET A 342 -9.74 3.30 0.27
N SER A 343 -9.65 4.61 0.03
CA SER A 343 -8.57 5.44 0.56
C SER A 343 -8.95 6.92 0.65
N THR A 344 -8.63 7.53 1.77
CA THR A 344 -8.67 9.00 1.91
C THR A 344 -7.35 9.66 1.47
N GLY A 345 -6.35 8.85 1.10
CA GLY A 345 -4.97 9.30 0.90
C GLY A 345 -4.79 10.36 -0.20
N GLY A 346 -5.60 10.33 -1.26
CA GLY A 346 -5.53 11.31 -2.33
C GLY A 346 -5.86 12.73 -1.85
N GLU A 347 -6.86 12.86 -0.95
CA GLU A 347 -7.20 14.14 -0.32
C GLU A 347 -6.20 14.54 0.76
N MET A 348 -5.89 13.60 1.65
CA MET A 348 -5.02 13.84 2.81
C MET A 348 -3.57 14.19 2.42
N ARG A 349 -3.13 13.81 1.21
CA ARG A 349 -1.80 14.12 0.66
C ARG A 349 -1.80 15.21 -0.38
N ARG A 350 -2.88 15.97 -0.50
CA ARG A 350 -2.98 17.11 -1.42
C ARG A 350 -2.24 18.31 -0.84
N VAL A 351 -0.93 18.32 -1.00
CA VAL A 351 0.00 19.36 -0.58
C VAL A 351 0.75 19.93 -1.79
N ASP A 352 1.54 20.96 -1.59
CA ASP A 352 2.45 21.46 -2.65
C ASP A 352 3.58 20.45 -2.90
N MET A 353 3.28 19.41 -3.70
CA MET A 353 4.25 18.39 -4.07
C MET A 353 5.45 18.97 -4.84
N ARG A 354 5.28 20.09 -5.54
CA ARG A 354 6.38 20.76 -6.25
C ARG A 354 7.43 21.27 -5.26
N LYS A 355 6.99 21.87 -4.16
CA LYS A 355 7.89 22.31 -3.08
C LYS A 355 8.45 21.13 -2.30
N LEU A 356 7.59 20.20 -1.90
CA LEU A 356 8.02 19.05 -1.09
C LEU A 356 9.09 18.21 -1.79
N GLN A 357 8.84 17.82 -3.03
CA GLN A 357 9.74 16.98 -3.83
C GLN A 357 10.83 17.77 -4.57
N GLY A 358 10.75 19.10 -4.58
CA GLY A 358 11.72 19.92 -5.32
C GLY A 358 11.70 19.66 -6.83
N THR A 359 10.52 19.42 -7.44
CA THR A 359 10.44 19.14 -8.88
C THR A 359 10.90 20.31 -9.74
N TYR A 360 10.95 21.53 -9.18
CA TYR A 360 11.54 22.70 -9.83
C TYR A 360 13.06 22.57 -10.07
N LEU A 361 13.74 21.71 -9.30
CA LEU A 361 15.19 21.41 -9.47
C LEU A 361 15.50 20.64 -10.75
N LEU A 362 14.47 20.08 -11.40
CA LEU A 362 14.63 19.49 -12.72
C LEU A 362 14.94 20.52 -13.81
N GLU A 363 14.65 21.79 -13.60
CA GLU A 363 14.99 22.88 -14.54
C GLU A 363 14.50 22.61 -15.98
N GLY A 364 13.28 22.02 -16.11
CA GLY A 364 12.69 21.64 -17.39
C GLY A 364 13.12 20.28 -17.96
N ARG A 365 14.06 19.58 -17.33
CA ARG A 365 14.39 18.20 -17.71
C ARG A 365 13.22 17.26 -17.45
N THR A 366 13.04 16.28 -18.31
CA THR A 366 12.02 15.23 -18.20
C THR A 366 12.67 13.85 -18.20
N PRO A 367 13.31 13.43 -17.09
CA PRO A 367 13.94 12.14 -17.01
C PRO A 367 12.93 11.00 -17.27
N ARG A 368 13.43 9.89 -17.84
CA ARG A 368 12.63 8.69 -18.03
C ARG A 368 12.01 8.20 -16.72
N SER A 369 10.85 7.58 -16.81
CA SER A 369 10.21 6.90 -15.69
C SER A 369 10.31 5.39 -15.81
N ILE A 370 10.72 4.73 -14.74
CA ILE A 370 10.68 3.27 -14.61
C ILE A 370 9.56 2.91 -13.65
N ASN A 371 8.61 2.11 -14.13
CA ASN A 371 7.57 1.55 -13.27
C ASN A 371 8.21 0.60 -12.27
N MET A 372 7.96 0.80 -10.97
CA MET A 372 8.60 0.02 -9.90
C MET A 372 8.35 -1.49 -10.00
N ILE A 373 7.21 -1.91 -10.57
CA ILE A 373 6.92 -3.33 -10.78
C ILE A 373 7.71 -3.94 -11.94
N GLN A 374 8.32 -3.11 -12.80
CA GLN A 374 9.16 -3.50 -13.93
C GLN A 374 10.66 -3.47 -13.58
N LEU A 375 11.03 -3.31 -12.31
CA LEU A 375 12.44 -3.20 -11.92
C LEU A 375 13.26 -4.40 -12.38
N GLY A 376 12.72 -5.62 -12.26
CA GLY A 376 13.39 -6.83 -12.72
C GLY A 376 13.72 -6.78 -14.21
N ASN A 377 12.77 -6.40 -15.04
CA ASN A 377 12.97 -6.22 -16.49
C ASN A 377 13.99 -5.12 -16.74
N ALA A 378 13.82 -3.93 -16.16
CA ALA A 378 14.68 -2.78 -16.39
C ALA A 378 16.16 -3.02 -16.01
N LEU A 379 16.41 -3.76 -14.93
CA LEU A 379 17.78 -4.11 -14.52
C LEU A 379 18.45 -5.13 -15.45
N ASN A 380 17.67 -5.99 -16.14
CA ASN A 380 18.19 -7.04 -17.03
C ASN A 380 18.07 -6.68 -18.52
N ASP A 381 17.49 -5.54 -18.86
CA ASP A 381 17.33 -5.12 -20.25
C ASP A 381 18.62 -4.54 -20.81
N SER A 382 19.26 -5.28 -21.73
CA SER A 382 20.47 -4.84 -22.41
C SER A 382 20.24 -3.75 -23.46
N ALA A 383 18.98 -3.52 -23.88
CA ALA A 383 18.60 -2.50 -24.85
C ALA A 383 18.20 -1.17 -24.18
N LEU A 384 18.09 -1.15 -22.85
CA LEU A 384 17.75 0.07 -22.13
C LEU A 384 18.89 1.10 -22.22
N ASP A 385 18.60 2.27 -22.80
CA ASP A 385 19.59 3.35 -23.01
C ASP A 385 19.16 4.65 -22.28
N PRO A 386 20.01 5.18 -21.36
CA PRO A 386 21.19 4.55 -20.79
C PRO A 386 20.83 3.34 -19.91
N PRO A 387 21.71 2.33 -19.77
CA PRO A 387 21.49 1.21 -18.87
C PRO A 387 21.50 1.67 -17.41
N ILE A 388 20.78 0.97 -16.53
CA ILE A 388 20.84 1.26 -15.08
C ILE A 388 22.20 0.78 -14.55
N LYS A 389 22.99 1.70 -14.00
CA LYS A 389 24.34 1.47 -13.45
C LYS A 389 24.45 1.79 -11.96
N ALA A 390 23.48 2.51 -11.39
CA ALA A 390 23.36 2.70 -9.96
C ALA A 390 21.91 2.52 -9.51
N LEU A 391 21.73 1.84 -8.39
CA LEU A 391 20.43 1.63 -7.72
C LEU A 391 20.53 2.16 -6.28
N PHE A 392 19.64 3.06 -5.89
CA PHE A 392 19.60 3.60 -4.54
C PHE A 392 18.25 3.27 -3.90
N CYS A 393 18.26 2.40 -2.90
CA CYS A 393 17.06 1.92 -2.20
C CYS A 393 16.93 2.56 -0.81
N TRP A 394 15.75 3.12 -0.51
CA TRP A 394 15.38 3.53 0.85
C TRP A 394 13.87 3.35 1.06
N ASN A 395 13.41 3.14 2.28
CA ASN A 395 11.99 2.85 2.59
C ASN A 395 11.39 1.67 1.80
N ALA A 396 12.21 0.81 1.21
CA ALA A 396 11.73 -0.29 0.39
C ALA A 396 12.78 -1.39 0.26
N ASP A 397 12.30 -2.63 0.15
CA ASP A 397 13.12 -3.82 -0.07
C ASP A 397 12.76 -4.46 -1.43
N PRO A 398 13.30 -3.94 -2.57
CA PRO A 398 12.94 -4.43 -3.90
C PRO A 398 13.24 -5.92 -4.11
N ALA A 399 14.31 -6.48 -3.53
CA ALA A 399 14.60 -7.91 -3.60
C ALA A 399 13.51 -8.80 -2.97
N ASN A 400 12.54 -8.20 -2.28
CA ASN A 400 11.45 -8.87 -1.58
C ASN A 400 10.05 -8.43 -2.05
N CYS A 401 9.86 -7.14 -2.39
CA CYS A 401 8.53 -6.58 -2.55
C CYS A 401 8.03 -6.47 -4.01
N VAL A 402 8.91 -6.45 -5.00
CA VAL A 402 8.49 -6.35 -6.42
C VAL A 402 8.00 -7.70 -6.96
N PRO A 403 7.14 -7.71 -7.99
CA PRO A 403 6.81 -8.96 -8.67
C PRO A 403 8.04 -9.53 -9.39
N ASP A 404 8.06 -10.84 -9.61
CA ASP A 404 9.18 -11.55 -10.20
C ASP A 404 10.50 -11.22 -9.49
N THR A 405 10.53 -11.48 -8.19
CA THR A 405 11.73 -11.22 -7.36
C THR A 405 12.97 -11.95 -7.89
N THR A 406 12.81 -13.03 -8.64
CA THR A 406 13.90 -13.75 -9.28
C THR A 406 14.64 -12.88 -10.31
N ALA A 407 13.89 -12.21 -11.19
CA ALA A 407 14.44 -11.28 -12.17
C ALA A 407 15.08 -10.05 -11.49
N ALA A 408 14.42 -9.48 -10.46
CA ALA A 408 14.96 -8.36 -9.72
C ALA A 408 16.31 -8.71 -9.05
N ARG A 409 16.37 -9.84 -8.35
CA ARG A 409 17.61 -10.32 -7.69
C ARG A 409 18.73 -10.62 -8.69
N LYS A 410 18.39 -11.21 -9.84
CA LYS A 410 19.34 -11.40 -10.94
C LYS A 410 19.96 -10.07 -11.38
N GLY A 411 19.13 -9.06 -11.59
CA GLY A 411 19.60 -7.72 -11.96
C GLY A 411 20.44 -7.06 -10.87
N MET A 412 20.04 -7.17 -9.60
CA MET A 412 20.77 -6.63 -8.45
C MET A 412 22.11 -7.36 -8.18
N SER A 413 22.27 -8.59 -8.65
CA SER A 413 23.52 -9.36 -8.52
C SER A 413 24.62 -8.92 -9.49
N ARG A 414 24.32 -8.04 -10.45
CA ARG A 414 25.30 -7.58 -11.45
C ARG A 414 26.46 -6.85 -10.78
N ASP A 415 27.70 -7.17 -11.17
CA ASP A 415 28.92 -6.54 -10.67
C ASP A 415 29.08 -5.09 -11.15
N ASP A 416 28.48 -4.76 -12.31
CA ASP A 416 28.50 -3.43 -12.92
C ASP A 416 27.39 -2.49 -12.43
N LEU A 417 26.56 -2.94 -11.49
CA LEU A 417 25.52 -2.16 -10.84
C LEU A 417 25.98 -1.72 -9.44
N PHE A 418 26.20 -0.44 -9.24
CA PHE A 418 26.47 0.09 -7.90
C PHE A 418 25.15 0.21 -7.10
N THR A 419 25.06 -0.46 -5.95
CA THR A 419 23.81 -0.50 -5.15
C THR A 419 24.03 0.05 -3.75
N VAL A 420 23.19 1.02 -3.35
CA VAL A 420 23.10 1.56 -1.99
C VAL A 420 21.77 1.19 -1.38
N VAL A 421 21.77 0.72 -0.13
CA VAL A 421 20.56 0.43 0.64
C VAL A 421 20.59 1.19 1.96
N HIS A 422 19.56 2.00 2.22
CA HIS A 422 19.35 2.69 3.51
C HIS A 422 18.13 2.06 4.20
N ASP A 423 18.39 1.24 5.20
CA ASP A 423 17.36 0.46 5.90
C ASP A 423 17.67 0.35 7.40
N THR A 424 16.63 0.13 8.20
CA THR A 424 16.72 -0.10 9.64
C THR A 424 17.28 -1.49 9.95
N PHE A 425 17.08 -2.45 9.05
CA PHE A 425 17.47 -3.85 9.21
C PHE A 425 18.24 -4.38 8.00
N TRP A 426 18.90 -5.52 8.19
CA TRP A 426 19.48 -6.30 7.10
C TRP A 426 18.36 -6.97 6.29
N CYS A 427 17.76 -6.20 5.38
CA CYS A 427 16.73 -6.68 4.46
C CYS A 427 17.31 -7.52 3.32
N ASP A 428 16.48 -8.18 2.53
CA ASP A 428 16.96 -9.03 1.43
C ASP A 428 17.77 -8.23 0.39
N SER A 429 17.37 -6.97 0.11
CA SER A 429 18.10 -6.07 -0.79
C SER A 429 19.50 -5.70 -0.28
N ALA A 430 19.71 -5.67 1.04
CA ALA A 430 21.01 -5.38 1.62
C ALA A 430 22.08 -6.41 1.20
N SER A 431 21.69 -7.66 0.94
CA SER A 431 22.61 -8.70 0.45
C SER A 431 23.22 -8.39 -0.92
N TYR A 432 22.59 -7.54 -1.71
CA TYR A 432 23.02 -7.11 -3.04
C TYR A 432 23.66 -5.71 -3.03
N ALA A 433 23.71 -5.04 -1.88
CA ALA A 433 24.24 -3.69 -1.77
C ALA A 433 25.78 -3.66 -1.78
N ASP A 434 26.35 -2.59 -2.32
CA ASP A 434 27.77 -2.24 -2.16
C ASP A 434 27.96 -1.47 -0.84
N ILE A 435 26.99 -0.62 -0.50
CA ILE A 435 26.96 0.15 0.75
C ILE A 435 25.58 -0.01 1.40
N VAL A 436 25.58 -0.33 2.70
CA VAL A 436 24.39 -0.34 3.56
C VAL A 436 24.50 0.78 4.58
N LEU A 437 23.51 1.66 4.60
CA LEU A 437 23.40 2.80 5.50
C LEU A 437 22.36 2.55 6.58
N PRO A 438 22.61 2.93 7.84
CA PRO A 438 21.70 2.72 8.95
C PRO A 438 20.56 3.73 8.96
N ALA A 439 19.31 3.27 8.77
CA ALA A 439 18.12 4.09 8.95
C ALA A 439 17.62 4.03 10.40
N ASP A 440 17.04 5.13 10.85
CA ASP A 440 16.42 5.25 12.15
C ASP A 440 14.97 4.72 12.17
N THR A 441 14.26 4.90 13.29
CA THR A 441 12.84 4.54 13.46
C THR A 441 12.02 5.80 13.76
N ALA A 442 10.68 5.71 13.64
CA ALA A 442 9.79 6.85 13.90
C ALA A 442 9.87 7.43 15.34
N LEU A 443 10.52 6.76 16.29
CA LEU A 443 10.76 7.34 17.61
C LEU A 443 11.97 8.29 17.63
N GLU A 444 12.77 8.30 16.58
CA GLU A 444 14.10 8.92 16.52
C GLU A 444 14.14 10.18 15.64
N HIS A 445 12.97 10.56 15.00
CA HIS A 445 12.88 11.76 14.14
C HIS A 445 11.48 12.40 14.19
N VAL A 446 11.34 13.54 13.52
CA VAL A 446 10.08 14.28 13.38
C VAL A 446 9.50 14.03 11.98
N ASP A 447 8.18 13.79 11.88
CA ASP A 447 7.46 13.70 10.60
C ASP A 447 5.97 14.04 10.75
N LEU A 448 5.28 14.34 9.65
CA LEU A 448 3.84 14.53 9.58
C LEU A 448 3.19 13.34 8.85
N LEU A 449 2.26 12.67 9.52
CA LEU A 449 1.61 11.49 8.97
C LEU A 449 0.13 11.74 8.68
N PRO A 450 -0.30 11.74 7.41
CA PRO A 450 -1.70 11.63 7.03
C PRO A 450 -2.16 10.18 7.10
N ALA A 451 -3.31 9.91 7.69
CA ALA A 451 -3.97 8.63 7.52
C ALA A 451 -4.49 8.46 6.07
N TYR A 452 -4.66 7.23 5.61
CA TYR A 452 -5.31 6.98 4.32
C TYR A 452 -6.60 6.15 4.41
N GLY A 453 -7.09 5.89 5.63
CA GLY A 453 -8.38 5.27 5.91
C GLY A 453 -9.33 6.15 6.74
N ASN A 454 -8.89 7.33 7.12
CA ASN A 454 -9.65 8.32 7.86
C ASN A 454 -9.12 9.75 7.59
N TYR A 455 -9.70 10.76 8.21
CA TYR A 455 -9.35 12.17 7.97
C TYR A 455 -8.59 12.82 9.13
N TYR A 456 -7.55 12.14 9.65
CA TYR A 456 -6.68 12.67 10.70
C TYR A 456 -5.23 12.77 10.24
N TYR A 457 -4.58 13.89 10.62
CA TYR A 457 -3.13 14.07 10.56
C TYR A 457 -2.55 13.85 11.96
N ALA A 458 -1.42 13.18 12.05
CA ALA A 458 -0.68 13.02 13.30
C ALA A 458 0.75 13.55 13.13
N LEU A 459 1.22 14.35 14.10
CA LEU A 459 2.61 14.77 14.20
C LEU A 459 3.38 13.70 14.99
N SER A 460 4.44 13.18 14.40
CA SER A 460 5.44 12.37 15.09
C SER A 460 6.55 13.27 15.60
N GLU A 461 6.73 13.34 16.93
CA GLU A 461 7.86 14.05 17.52
C GLU A 461 8.99 13.06 17.85
N GLN A 462 10.23 13.53 17.86
CA GLN A 462 11.36 12.73 18.30
C GLN A 462 11.22 12.40 19.78
N ALA A 463 11.07 11.11 20.10
CA ALA A 463 10.90 10.64 21.48
C ALA A 463 12.23 10.27 22.14
N ILE A 464 13.17 9.71 21.39
CA ILE A 464 14.47 9.22 21.89
C ILE A 464 15.62 9.71 20.99
N GLU A 465 16.82 9.70 21.53
CA GLU A 465 18.03 9.89 20.72
C GLU A 465 18.23 8.74 19.73
N LYS A 466 18.90 9.07 18.62
CA LYS A 466 19.19 8.10 17.56
C LYS A 466 20.05 6.95 18.10
N GLN A 467 19.71 5.73 17.71
CA GLN A 467 20.44 4.54 18.11
C GLN A 467 21.66 4.34 17.21
N GLY A 468 22.84 4.18 17.79
CA GLY A 468 24.09 4.08 17.06
C GLY A 468 24.37 5.34 16.23
N GLU A 469 24.69 5.17 14.95
CA GLU A 469 24.89 6.25 14.00
C GLU A 469 23.75 6.32 12.96
N SER A 470 22.53 5.80 13.29
CA SER A 470 21.41 5.81 12.35
C SER A 470 20.93 7.24 12.04
N LEU A 471 20.47 7.46 10.83
CA LEU A 471 19.91 8.73 10.37
C LEU A 471 18.53 8.51 9.75
N ASP A 472 17.66 9.51 9.89
CA ASP A 472 16.45 9.58 9.08
C ASP A 472 16.79 9.89 7.61
N ASN A 473 15.82 9.69 6.73
CA ASN A 473 16.01 9.94 5.30
C ASN A 473 16.38 11.39 5.00
N GLN A 474 15.81 12.35 5.74
CA GLN A 474 16.03 13.78 5.50
C GLN A 474 17.48 14.13 5.75
N GLU A 475 18.01 13.76 6.91
CA GLU A 475 19.39 14.07 7.29
C GLU A 475 20.41 13.30 6.44
N MET A 476 20.15 12.05 6.11
CA MET A 476 21.01 11.26 5.23
C MET A 476 21.13 11.92 3.85
N PHE A 477 20.01 12.33 3.24
CA PHE A 477 20.06 13.00 1.93
C PHE A 477 20.58 14.43 1.99
N ARG A 478 20.43 15.18 3.09
CA ARG A 478 21.10 16.49 3.30
C ARG A 478 22.61 16.33 3.27
N ARG A 479 23.15 15.37 4.02
CA ARG A 479 24.59 15.08 4.03
C ARG A 479 25.11 14.63 2.67
N LEU A 480 24.37 13.75 1.99
CA LEU A 480 24.76 13.30 0.66
C LEU A 480 24.70 14.43 -0.36
N ALA A 481 23.69 15.31 -0.33
CA ALA A 481 23.60 16.49 -1.18
C ALA A 481 24.81 17.41 -1.00
N LYS A 482 25.19 17.68 0.24
CA LYS A 482 26.40 18.46 0.57
C LYS A 482 27.67 17.80 -0.02
N THR A 483 27.82 16.49 0.12
CA THR A 483 28.96 15.73 -0.40
C THR A 483 28.99 15.72 -1.93
N MET A 484 27.82 15.74 -2.59
CA MET A 484 27.69 15.90 -4.04
C MET A 484 28.02 17.33 -4.51
N GLY A 485 28.05 18.31 -3.60
CA GLY A 485 28.23 19.73 -3.92
C GLY A 485 26.95 20.42 -4.34
N TYR A 486 25.77 19.94 -3.87
CA TYR A 486 24.48 20.60 -4.07
C TYR A 486 24.28 21.61 -2.94
N ASP A 487 24.26 22.90 -3.27
CA ASP A 487 24.19 24.03 -2.35
C ASP A 487 22.85 24.78 -2.40
N ASP A 488 21.85 24.24 -3.10
CA ASP A 488 20.51 24.81 -3.16
C ASP A 488 19.89 24.90 -1.75
N ALA A 489 19.30 26.06 -1.43
CA ALA A 489 18.77 26.36 -0.09
C ALA A 489 17.78 25.32 0.45
N CYS A 490 17.08 24.61 -0.43
CA CYS A 490 16.13 23.56 -0.04
C CYS A 490 16.78 22.36 0.67
N PHE A 491 18.08 22.14 0.51
CA PHE A 491 18.83 21.08 1.22
C PHE A 491 19.22 21.50 2.65
N SER A 492 19.06 22.77 3.01
CA SER A 492 19.32 23.27 4.36
C SER A 492 18.04 23.54 5.16
N GLN A 493 16.87 23.32 4.55
CA GLN A 493 15.58 23.53 5.20
C GLN A 493 15.37 22.53 6.36
N SER A 494 14.89 23.01 7.51
CA SER A 494 14.57 22.15 8.65
C SER A 494 13.29 21.33 8.42
N ASP A 495 13.15 20.21 9.13
CA ASP A 495 11.93 19.39 9.04
C ASP A 495 10.70 20.14 9.54
N GLU A 496 10.84 20.98 10.57
CA GLU A 496 9.78 21.85 11.07
C GLU A 496 9.30 22.82 10.00
N ASP A 497 10.22 23.52 9.30
CA ASP A 497 9.86 24.43 8.23
C ASP A 497 9.19 23.71 7.08
N MET A 498 9.65 22.53 6.72
CA MET A 498 9.01 21.69 5.72
C MET A 498 7.57 21.32 6.11
N ILE A 499 7.33 20.94 7.37
CA ILE A 499 5.97 20.62 7.85
C ILE A 499 5.08 21.85 7.83
N ARG A 500 5.58 23.02 8.28
CA ARG A 500 4.83 24.29 8.23
C ARG A 500 4.40 24.67 6.81
N GLU A 501 5.27 24.45 5.83
CA GLU A 501 4.94 24.66 4.42
C GLU A 501 3.90 23.65 3.88
N LEU A 502 3.91 22.40 4.38
CA LEU A 502 2.98 21.36 3.94
C LEU A 502 1.53 21.64 4.37
N ILE A 503 1.32 22.22 5.56
CA ILE A 503 0.00 22.46 6.13
C ILE A 503 -0.60 23.80 5.71
N ASP A 504 -0.28 24.27 4.49
CA ASP A 504 -0.81 25.50 3.94
C ASP A 504 -2.28 25.34 3.51
N PRO A 505 -3.24 26.03 4.16
CA PRO A 505 -4.65 25.96 3.80
C PRO A 505 -4.96 26.57 2.42
N GLN A 506 -4.08 27.43 1.86
CA GLN A 506 -4.24 27.95 0.50
C GLN A 506 -4.02 26.87 -0.57
N VAL A 507 -3.17 25.88 -0.28
CA VAL A 507 -2.94 24.73 -1.16
C VAL A 507 -4.00 23.65 -0.96
N ASN A 508 -4.31 23.35 0.30
CA ASN A 508 -5.34 22.38 0.65
C ASN A 508 -6.24 22.89 1.77
N PRO A 509 -7.50 23.24 1.46
CA PRO A 509 -8.46 23.74 2.46
C PRO A 509 -8.71 22.78 3.63
N LEU A 510 -8.35 21.49 3.51
CA LEU A 510 -8.44 20.53 4.62
C LEU A 510 -7.54 20.90 5.80
N PHE A 511 -6.53 21.77 5.59
CA PHE A 511 -5.66 22.29 6.64
C PHE A 511 -6.21 23.55 7.33
N GLU A 512 -7.36 24.08 6.95
CA GLU A 512 -7.92 25.26 7.60
C GLU A 512 -8.10 25.02 9.11
N GLY A 513 -7.50 25.90 9.92
CA GLY A 513 -7.47 25.78 11.38
C GLY A 513 -6.40 24.82 11.93
N ILE A 514 -5.65 24.13 11.08
CA ILE A 514 -4.54 23.26 11.51
C ILE A 514 -3.24 24.05 11.49
N THR A 515 -2.56 24.08 12.62
CA THR A 515 -1.25 24.74 12.77
C THR A 515 -0.22 23.78 13.34
N TYR A 516 1.05 24.04 13.09
CA TYR A 516 2.14 23.23 13.66
C TYR A 516 2.11 23.20 15.19
N GLU A 517 1.89 24.36 15.82
CA GLU A 517 1.76 24.48 17.29
C GLU A 517 0.54 23.71 17.81
N GLY A 518 -0.55 23.70 17.07
CA GLY A 518 -1.74 22.91 17.39
C GLY A 518 -1.44 21.40 17.33
N LEU A 519 -0.77 20.96 16.28
CA LEU A 519 -0.33 19.57 16.13
C LEU A 519 0.66 19.18 17.23
N LYS A 520 1.64 20.02 17.55
CA LYS A 520 2.62 19.77 18.63
C LYS A 520 1.95 19.64 19.98
N ARG A 521 0.97 20.48 20.28
CA ARG A 521 0.22 20.45 21.54
C ARG A 521 -0.68 19.23 21.66
N ASN A 522 -1.39 18.87 20.59
CA ASN A 522 -2.44 17.83 20.62
C ASN A 522 -1.94 16.47 20.12
N GLY A 523 -0.87 16.44 19.30
CA GLY A 523 -0.32 15.25 18.62
C GLY A 523 -1.03 14.92 17.31
N TRP A 524 -2.25 15.40 17.09
CA TRP A 524 -3.07 15.14 15.94
C TRP A 524 -4.06 16.25 15.66
N ALA A 525 -4.59 16.28 14.42
CA ALA A 525 -5.69 17.16 14.04
C ALA A 525 -6.59 16.45 13.03
N ARG A 526 -7.90 16.71 13.12
CA ARG A 526 -8.86 16.27 12.11
C ARG A 526 -8.83 17.25 10.94
N ALA A 527 -8.74 16.73 9.72
CA ALA A 527 -8.89 17.53 8.52
C ALA A 527 -10.25 18.21 8.47
N ASN A 528 -10.31 19.43 7.96
CA ASN A 528 -11.53 20.19 7.80
C ASN A 528 -12.38 19.64 6.63
N VAL A 529 -13.03 18.52 6.86
CA VAL A 529 -13.85 17.82 5.88
C VAL A 529 -15.14 17.33 6.51
N ASP A 530 -16.26 17.64 5.89
CA ASP A 530 -17.56 17.11 6.26
C ASP A 530 -17.82 15.73 5.66
N SER A 531 -17.72 15.65 4.36
CA SER A 531 -17.69 14.42 3.58
C SER A 531 -17.14 14.77 2.21
N PRO A 532 -16.15 14.02 1.69
CA PRO A 532 -15.53 14.33 0.39
C PRO A 532 -16.54 14.36 -0.75
N ARG A 533 -17.64 13.61 -0.64
CA ARG A 533 -18.64 13.50 -1.70
C ARG A 533 -19.69 14.62 -1.68
N ARG A 534 -19.96 15.20 -0.51
CA ARG A 534 -20.79 16.41 -0.42
C ARG A 534 -20.21 17.56 -1.21
N TRP A 535 -18.89 17.53 -1.38
CA TRP A 535 -18.19 18.53 -2.18
C TRP A 535 -18.70 18.61 -3.63
N GLY A 536 -18.77 17.50 -4.38
CA GLY A 536 -19.31 17.48 -5.74
C GLY A 536 -20.80 17.79 -5.77
N ILE A 537 -21.57 17.33 -4.78
CA ILE A 537 -23.00 17.59 -4.66
C ILE A 537 -23.25 19.04 -4.28
N ASN A 538 -22.55 19.60 -3.31
CA ASN A 538 -22.71 20.97 -2.83
C ASN A 538 -22.24 22.00 -3.85
N SER A 539 -21.14 21.72 -4.57
CA SER A 539 -20.62 22.61 -5.61
C SER A 539 -21.37 22.48 -6.94
N GLY A 540 -22.16 21.42 -7.15
CA GLY A 540 -22.77 21.07 -8.43
C GLY A 540 -21.77 20.69 -9.51
N LYS A 541 -20.47 20.56 -9.18
CA LYS A 541 -19.39 20.23 -10.12
C LYS A 541 -18.46 19.17 -9.55
N TRP A 542 -18.13 18.20 -10.37
CA TRP A 542 -17.08 17.20 -10.11
C TRP A 542 -15.80 17.60 -10.84
N PRO A 543 -14.59 17.27 -10.33
CA PRO A 543 -13.32 17.66 -10.96
C PRO A 543 -12.98 16.75 -12.15
N THR A 544 -13.98 16.32 -12.90
CA THR A 544 -13.87 15.58 -14.15
C THR A 544 -13.94 16.54 -15.35
N PRO A 545 -13.51 16.12 -16.54
CA PRO A 545 -13.66 16.93 -17.76
C PRO A 545 -15.09 17.38 -18.03
N SER A 546 -16.08 16.51 -17.75
CA SER A 546 -17.51 16.83 -17.92
C SER A 546 -18.11 17.68 -16.80
N GLY A 547 -17.42 17.85 -15.68
CA GLY A 547 -17.97 18.44 -14.46
C GLY A 547 -18.97 17.55 -13.72
N LYS A 548 -19.12 16.27 -14.13
CA LYS A 548 -20.03 15.27 -13.56
C LYS A 548 -19.28 13.97 -13.28
N ILE A 549 -19.91 13.03 -12.59
CA ILE A 549 -19.41 11.64 -12.46
C ILE A 549 -19.43 11.00 -13.84
N GLU A 550 -18.28 10.51 -14.30
CA GLU A 550 -18.14 9.91 -15.63
C GLU A 550 -18.34 8.40 -15.59
N ILE A 551 -19.61 7.96 -15.71
CA ILE A 551 -19.93 6.55 -15.92
C ILE A 551 -19.44 6.09 -17.29
N TYR A 552 -19.56 6.95 -18.31
CA TYR A 552 -18.86 6.83 -19.59
C TYR A 552 -17.70 7.84 -19.60
N SER A 553 -16.47 7.35 -19.67
CA SER A 553 -15.27 8.20 -19.63
C SER A 553 -14.61 8.33 -21.01
N GLU A 554 -14.74 9.53 -21.61
CA GLU A 554 -14.06 9.85 -22.87
C GLU A 554 -12.51 9.76 -22.73
N ALA A 555 -11.99 10.00 -21.52
CA ALA A 555 -10.57 9.90 -21.27
C ALA A 555 -10.08 8.45 -21.38
N LEU A 556 -10.83 7.48 -20.85
CA LEU A 556 -10.52 6.05 -21.02
C LEU A 556 -10.64 5.62 -22.48
N ALA A 557 -11.68 6.04 -23.20
CA ALA A 557 -11.83 5.76 -24.63
C ALA A 557 -10.60 6.21 -25.44
N LYS A 558 -10.06 7.40 -25.15
CA LYS A 558 -8.85 7.92 -25.80
C LYS A 558 -7.59 7.11 -25.47
N LEU A 559 -7.57 6.42 -24.36
CA LEU A 559 -6.48 5.50 -23.96
C LEU A 559 -6.66 4.09 -24.52
N GLY A 560 -7.73 3.82 -25.30
CA GLY A 560 -8.04 2.49 -25.80
C GLY A 560 -8.62 1.53 -24.75
N VAL A 561 -9.07 2.06 -23.63
CA VAL A 561 -9.76 1.32 -22.56
C VAL A 561 -11.27 1.52 -22.72
N ASP A 562 -12.07 0.46 -22.46
CA ASP A 562 -13.53 0.59 -22.56
C ASP A 562 -14.03 1.76 -21.68
N PRO A 563 -14.80 2.70 -22.23
CA PRO A 563 -15.28 3.86 -21.50
C PRO A 563 -16.35 3.55 -20.45
N LEU A 564 -17.05 2.42 -20.55
CA LEU A 564 -18.02 1.93 -19.58
C LEU A 564 -17.37 0.90 -18.64
N PRO A 565 -17.81 0.76 -17.39
CA PRO A 565 -17.37 -0.34 -16.55
C PRO A 565 -17.76 -1.69 -17.14
N MET A 566 -16.84 -2.65 -17.11
CA MET A 566 -17.06 -4.00 -17.61
C MET A 566 -16.25 -5.02 -16.81
N HIS A 567 -16.63 -6.29 -16.93
CA HIS A 567 -15.79 -7.40 -16.51
C HIS A 567 -14.84 -7.78 -17.64
N LEU A 568 -13.56 -7.91 -17.31
CA LEU A 568 -12.52 -8.40 -18.21
C LEU A 568 -11.97 -9.71 -17.63
N PRO A 569 -11.92 -10.81 -18.40
CA PRO A 569 -11.25 -12.03 -17.94
C PRO A 569 -9.78 -11.80 -17.68
N GLU A 570 -9.24 -12.46 -16.64
CA GLU A 570 -7.82 -12.41 -16.32
C GLU A 570 -7.00 -13.28 -17.27
N GLN A 571 -5.75 -12.89 -17.55
CA GLN A 571 -4.83 -13.71 -18.33
C GLN A 571 -4.38 -14.97 -17.55
N GLU A 572 -4.18 -14.81 -16.23
CA GLU A 572 -3.87 -15.93 -15.32
C GLU A 572 -4.90 -15.92 -14.18
N GLY A 573 -6.09 -16.49 -14.41
CA GLY A 573 -7.19 -16.54 -13.46
C GLY A 573 -8.16 -17.67 -13.72
N PHE A 574 -9.30 -17.65 -13.05
CA PHE A 574 -10.32 -18.72 -13.15
C PHE A 574 -10.89 -18.93 -14.56
N GLU A 575 -10.90 -17.90 -15.39
CA GLU A 575 -11.44 -17.92 -16.76
C GLU A 575 -10.38 -18.25 -17.82
N SER A 576 -9.09 -18.29 -17.47
CA SER A 576 -7.99 -18.59 -18.41
C SER A 576 -7.78 -20.11 -18.54
N LEU A 577 -8.57 -20.76 -19.40
CA LEU A 577 -8.61 -22.22 -19.51
C LEU A 577 -7.25 -22.85 -19.82
N ASP A 578 -6.53 -22.36 -20.82
CA ASP A 578 -5.21 -22.89 -21.21
C ASP A 578 -4.16 -22.77 -20.10
N ALA A 579 -4.13 -21.62 -19.39
CA ALA A 579 -3.20 -21.42 -18.28
C ALA A 579 -3.54 -22.31 -17.07
N LYS A 580 -4.84 -22.59 -16.84
CA LYS A 580 -5.31 -23.46 -15.75
C LYS A 580 -5.06 -24.94 -16.00
N GLU A 581 -4.94 -25.38 -17.22
CA GLU A 581 -4.58 -26.77 -17.51
C GLU A 581 -3.23 -27.11 -16.90
N LYS A 582 -2.26 -26.20 -16.98
CA LYS A 582 -0.91 -26.38 -16.43
C LYS A 582 -0.82 -26.02 -14.95
N PHE A 583 -1.47 -24.92 -14.54
CA PHE A 583 -1.41 -24.33 -13.19
C PHE A 583 -2.83 -24.05 -12.67
N PRO A 584 -3.50 -25.03 -12.04
CA PRO A 584 -4.94 -24.97 -11.78
C PRO A 584 -5.34 -24.11 -10.57
N LEU A 585 -4.39 -23.60 -9.79
CA LEU A 585 -4.66 -22.91 -8.53
C LEU A 585 -4.32 -21.43 -8.63
N GLN A 586 -5.29 -20.54 -8.36
CA GLN A 586 -5.07 -19.10 -8.31
C GLN A 586 -4.55 -18.67 -6.93
N VAL A 587 -3.45 -17.94 -6.90
CA VAL A 587 -2.75 -17.56 -5.68
C VAL A 587 -3.16 -16.18 -5.20
N ILE A 588 -3.68 -16.08 -3.98
CA ILE A 588 -4.00 -14.83 -3.29
C ILE A 588 -2.99 -14.58 -2.17
N SER A 589 -1.98 -13.75 -2.45
CA SER A 589 -0.93 -13.42 -1.48
C SER A 589 -1.34 -12.24 -0.60
N ALA A 590 -2.05 -12.51 0.49
CA ALA A 590 -2.59 -11.47 1.36
C ALA A 590 -1.65 -11.10 2.52
N ALA A 591 -1.88 -9.90 3.09
CA ALA A 591 -1.15 -9.43 4.27
C ALA A 591 -1.39 -10.34 5.48
N THR A 592 -0.34 -10.61 6.25
CA THR A 592 -0.44 -11.41 7.48
C THR A 592 -1.03 -10.59 8.63
N HIS A 593 -1.51 -11.28 9.67
CA HIS A 593 -1.93 -10.63 10.91
C HIS A 593 -0.73 -10.10 11.72
N TYR A 594 0.47 -10.61 11.48
CA TYR A 594 1.65 -10.42 12.33
C TYR A 594 2.66 -9.40 11.79
N PHE A 595 2.66 -9.12 10.47
CA PHE A 595 3.61 -8.21 9.84
C PHE A 595 2.91 -7.14 8.98
N ILE A 596 3.62 -6.06 8.67
CA ILE A 596 3.20 -5.06 7.69
C ILE A 596 4.25 -5.09 6.56
N GLY A 597 3.96 -5.80 5.49
CA GLY A 597 4.96 -6.05 4.45
C GLY A 597 6.22 -6.69 5.06
N ALA A 598 7.39 -6.12 4.79
CA ALA A 598 8.66 -6.56 5.38
C ALA A 598 8.87 -6.07 6.83
N SER A 599 8.09 -5.08 7.29
CA SER A 599 8.25 -4.52 8.63
C SER A 599 7.79 -5.50 9.73
N PHE A 600 8.44 -5.43 10.88
CA PHE A 600 8.25 -6.29 12.05
C PHE A 600 8.72 -7.75 11.92
N GLN A 601 9.22 -8.16 10.77
CA GLN A 601 9.69 -9.55 10.59
C GLN A 601 10.98 -9.89 11.37
N HIS A 602 11.59 -8.90 12.02
CA HIS A 602 12.73 -9.08 12.91
C HIS A 602 12.35 -9.14 14.41
N VAL A 603 11.07 -8.96 14.74
CA VAL A 603 10.56 -9.02 16.10
C VAL A 603 10.32 -10.48 16.50
N PRO A 604 11.09 -11.05 17.47
CA PRO A 604 11.05 -12.50 17.78
C PRO A 604 9.63 -12.96 18.14
N ARG A 605 8.94 -12.23 18.99
CA ARG A 605 7.57 -12.59 19.42
C ARG A 605 6.59 -12.73 18.27
N LEU A 606 6.66 -11.84 17.28
CA LEU A 606 5.77 -11.89 16.11
C LEU A 606 6.15 -13.03 15.14
N GLN A 607 7.44 -13.37 15.09
CA GLN A 607 7.90 -14.56 14.35
C GLN A 607 7.38 -15.84 14.98
N GLU A 608 7.45 -15.97 16.31
CA GLU A 608 6.89 -17.10 17.06
C GLU A 608 5.38 -17.25 16.81
N MET A 609 4.65 -16.13 16.78
CA MET A 609 3.21 -16.12 16.52
C MET A 609 2.84 -16.53 15.08
N LEU A 610 3.67 -16.21 14.09
CA LEU A 610 3.49 -16.71 12.72
C LEU A 610 3.81 -18.22 12.65
N ALA A 611 4.74 -18.67 13.46
CA ALA A 611 5.29 -20.03 13.54
C ALA A 611 6.03 -20.44 12.26
N ARG A 612 5.36 -20.55 11.11
CA ARG A 612 5.93 -21.04 9.85
C ARG A 612 5.20 -20.46 8.63
N PRO A 613 5.84 -20.39 7.45
CA PRO A 613 5.17 -20.10 6.19
C PRO A 613 4.11 -21.16 5.88
N THR A 614 2.91 -20.73 5.49
CA THR A 614 1.79 -21.61 5.18
C THR A 614 1.12 -21.27 3.87
N PHE A 615 0.56 -22.31 3.22
CA PHE A 615 -0.37 -22.21 2.11
C PHE A 615 -1.75 -22.67 2.59
N GLU A 616 -2.74 -21.77 2.55
CA GLU A 616 -4.13 -22.12 2.80
C GLU A 616 -4.65 -22.90 1.59
N VAL A 617 -5.15 -24.09 1.82
CA VAL A 617 -5.59 -25.03 0.78
C VAL A 617 -7.00 -25.49 1.10
N SER A 618 -7.89 -25.56 0.11
CA SER A 618 -9.24 -26.11 0.30
C SER A 618 -9.18 -27.62 0.60
N THR A 619 -10.13 -28.13 1.36
CA THR A 619 -10.26 -29.55 1.64
C THR A 619 -10.32 -30.38 0.34
N GLN A 620 -10.99 -29.88 -0.70
CA GLN A 620 -11.09 -30.54 -2.01
C GLN A 620 -9.74 -30.58 -2.72
N ASP A 621 -9.00 -29.47 -2.77
CA ASP A 621 -7.70 -29.39 -3.44
C ASP A 621 -6.63 -30.21 -2.72
N ALA A 622 -6.63 -30.22 -1.40
CA ALA A 622 -5.74 -31.04 -0.58
C ALA A 622 -5.97 -32.52 -0.86
N LYS A 623 -7.23 -32.97 -0.78
CA LYS A 623 -7.60 -34.39 -1.04
C LYS A 623 -7.22 -34.82 -2.44
N SER A 624 -7.45 -34.01 -3.48
CA SER A 624 -7.13 -34.37 -4.87
C SER A 624 -5.62 -34.52 -5.13
N ARG A 625 -4.77 -33.95 -4.26
CA ARG A 625 -3.30 -33.97 -4.34
C ARG A 625 -2.62 -34.89 -3.30
N GLY A 626 -3.42 -35.54 -2.43
CA GLY A 626 -2.87 -36.39 -1.34
C GLY A 626 -2.07 -35.57 -0.33
N ILE A 627 -2.52 -34.33 -0.03
CA ILE A 627 -1.88 -33.41 0.92
C ILE A 627 -2.68 -33.43 2.23
N ASP A 628 -2.01 -33.65 3.34
CA ASP A 628 -2.54 -33.56 4.69
C ASP A 628 -2.19 -32.23 5.35
N ASP A 629 -2.93 -31.86 6.40
CA ASP A 629 -2.68 -30.62 7.14
C ASP A 629 -1.29 -30.65 7.78
N GLY A 630 -0.51 -29.61 7.54
CA GLY A 630 0.87 -29.49 8.01
C GLY A 630 1.92 -30.08 7.09
N ASP A 631 1.56 -30.79 6.02
CA ASP A 631 2.51 -31.27 5.03
C ASP A 631 3.38 -30.16 4.47
N TYR A 632 4.67 -30.49 4.21
CA TYR A 632 5.57 -29.56 3.56
C TYR A 632 5.35 -29.60 2.06
N CYS A 633 5.12 -28.42 1.45
CA CYS A 633 4.68 -28.31 0.07
C CYS A 633 5.56 -27.35 -0.73
N ARG A 634 5.62 -27.61 -2.02
CA ARG A 634 6.15 -26.73 -3.07
C ARG A 634 4.98 -26.12 -3.83
N LEU A 635 4.94 -24.80 -3.91
CA LEU A 635 4.03 -24.04 -4.76
C LEU A 635 4.86 -23.44 -5.89
N PHE A 636 4.50 -23.67 -7.17
CA PHE A 636 5.35 -23.32 -8.29
C PHE A 636 4.59 -22.99 -9.58
N ASN A 637 5.25 -22.25 -10.47
CA ASN A 637 4.86 -22.01 -11.86
C ASN A 637 6.11 -21.83 -12.73
N ASP A 638 5.94 -21.37 -13.99
CA ASP A 638 7.07 -21.18 -14.92
C ASP A 638 8.07 -20.08 -14.48
N ARG A 639 7.71 -19.18 -13.55
CA ARG A 639 8.58 -18.10 -13.05
C ARG A 639 9.45 -18.54 -11.88
N GLY A 640 8.97 -19.49 -11.07
CA GLY A 640 9.71 -19.91 -9.89
C GLY A 640 8.96 -20.88 -8.99
N GLU A 641 9.51 -21.05 -7.78
CA GLU A 641 8.95 -21.92 -6.76
C GLU A 641 9.13 -21.34 -5.36
N VAL A 642 8.22 -21.66 -4.47
CA VAL A 642 8.27 -21.29 -3.06
C VAL A 642 7.83 -22.47 -2.19
N PHE A 643 8.29 -22.51 -0.94
CA PHE A 643 8.05 -23.61 -0.03
C PHE A 643 7.34 -23.14 1.24
N GLY A 644 6.45 -23.98 1.74
CA GLY A 644 5.68 -23.71 2.96
C GLY A 644 4.89 -24.94 3.38
N HIS A 645 4.15 -24.83 4.47
CA HIS A 645 3.32 -25.93 4.97
C HIS A 645 1.87 -25.76 4.52
N ALA A 646 1.20 -26.83 4.17
CA ALA A 646 -0.23 -26.82 3.92
C ALA A 646 -0.98 -26.48 5.22
N LEU A 647 -1.97 -25.59 5.10
CA LEU A 647 -2.98 -25.30 6.10
C LEU A 647 -4.33 -25.58 5.45
N ILE A 648 -4.96 -26.69 5.82
CA ILE A 648 -6.27 -27.04 5.25
C ILE A 648 -7.33 -26.14 5.88
N VAL A 649 -8.02 -25.38 5.04
CA VAL A 649 -9.06 -24.42 5.47
C VAL A 649 -10.41 -24.91 4.98
N ASP A 650 -11.26 -25.27 5.94
CA ASP A 650 -12.64 -25.61 5.64
C ASP A 650 -13.42 -24.41 5.09
N GLY A 651 -14.21 -24.63 4.04
CA GLY A 651 -14.95 -23.58 3.37
C GLY A 651 -14.12 -22.65 2.47
N LEU A 652 -12.82 -22.87 2.28
CA LEU A 652 -12.06 -22.17 1.24
C LEU A 652 -12.51 -22.64 -0.14
N LEU A 653 -12.67 -21.71 -1.07
CA LEU A 653 -13.06 -21.99 -2.45
C LEU A 653 -12.02 -22.88 -3.13
N ALA A 654 -12.47 -23.98 -3.74
CA ALA A 654 -11.60 -24.86 -4.52
C ALA A 654 -10.98 -24.11 -5.72
N GLY A 655 -9.70 -24.38 -5.98
CA GLY A 655 -8.92 -23.66 -6.99
C GLY A 655 -8.26 -22.38 -6.49
N VAL A 656 -8.41 -22.02 -5.19
CA VAL A 656 -7.77 -20.87 -4.56
C VAL A 656 -6.72 -21.32 -3.56
N ILE A 657 -5.54 -20.71 -3.61
CA ILE A 657 -4.48 -20.84 -2.61
C ILE A 657 -4.32 -19.49 -1.89
N GLY A 658 -4.45 -19.50 -0.56
CA GLY A 658 -4.04 -18.37 0.26
C GLY A 658 -2.55 -18.48 0.63
N ALA A 659 -1.78 -17.39 0.48
CA ALA A 659 -0.37 -17.35 0.87
C ALA A 659 -0.05 -16.06 1.62
N GLN A 660 1.06 -16.06 2.39
CA GLN A 660 1.51 -14.87 3.08
C GLN A 660 2.30 -13.94 2.14
N LYS A 661 1.88 -12.68 2.10
CA LYS A 661 2.55 -11.63 1.35
C LYS A 661 3.91 -11.28 1.94
N GLN A 662 4.95 -11.16 1.10
CA GLN A 662 6.22 -10.51 1.41
C GLN A 662 6.94 -11.03 2.67
N LEU A 663 6.89 -12.33 2.95
CA LEU A 663 7.81 -12.92 3.94
C LEU A 663 9.25 -12.71 3.46
N GLN A 664 10.17 -12.43 4.39
CA GLN A 664 11.57 -12.21 4.06
C GLN A 664 12.17 -13.48 3.43
N GLY A 665 12.61 -13.37 2.17
CA GLY A 665 13.07 -14.52 1.39
C GLY A 665 14.26 -15.22 2.01
N SER A 666 15.20 -14.47 2.59
CA SER A 666 16.37 -15.05 3.29
C SER A 666 16.00 -15.99 4.46
N LYS A 667 14.76 -15.97 4.93
CA LYS A 667 14.22 -16.87 5.97
C LYS A 667 13.44 -18.06 5.40
N MET A 668 13.32 -18.14 4.07
CA MET A 668 12.58 -19.19 3.39
C MET A 668 13.52 -20.15 2.67
N ARG A 669 13.11 -21.42 2.54
CA ARG A 669 13.84 -22.37 1.67
C ARG A 669 13.86 -21.82 0.23
N GLY A 670 15.00 -21.93 -0.43
CA GLY A 670 15.19 -21.33 -1.77
C GLY A 670 15.49 -19.83 -1.78
N GLY A 671 15.44 -19.15 -0.61
CA GLY A 671 15.83 -17.75 -0.50
C GLY A 671 14.84 -16.74 -1.09
N VAL A 672 13.66 -17.16 -1.57
CA VAL A 672 12.65 -16.33 -2.22
C VAL A 672 11.29 -16.46 -1.57
N ASN A 673 10.42 -15.49 -1.77
CA ASN A 673 9.04 -15.50 -1.27
C ASN A 673 8.02 -15.63 -2.41
N ILE A 674 6.74 -15.51 -2.07
CA ILE A 674 5.61 -15.68 -3.00
C ILE A 674 5.71 -14.82 -4.26
N ASN A 675 6.39 -13.66 -4.22
CA ASN A 675 6.57 -12.80 -5.36
C ASN A 675 7.47 -13.39 -6.46
N ALA A 676 8.20 -14.47 -6.19
CA ALA A 676 8.88 -15.24 -7.23
C ALA A 676 7.91 -15.87 -8.25
N LEU A 677 6.65 -16.07 -7.86
CA LEU A 677 5.61 -16.61 -8.74
C LEU A 677 4.83 -15.56 -9.51
N THR A 678 4.92 -14.28 -9.13
CA THR A 678 4.08 -13.21 -9.67
C THR A 678 4.68 -12.60 -10.94
N SER A 679 3.83 -12.02 -11.79
CA SER A 679 4.23 -11.43 -13.07
C SER A 679 4.50 -9.94 -12.95
N GLN A 680 5.41 -9.41 -13.77
CA GLN A 680 5.64 -7.98 -13.95
C GLN A 680 4.62 -7.32 -14.90
N ARG A 681 3.53 -8.01 -15.29
CA ARG A 681 2.44 -7.43 -16.09
C ARG A 681 1.79 -6.27 -15.35
N GLU A 682 1.21 -5.36 -16.13
CA GLU A 682 0.48 -4.20 -15.64
C GLU A 682 -1.04 -4.48 -15.70
N SER A 683 -1.79 -3.90 -14.77
CA SER A 683 -3.26 -3.95 -14.76
C SER A 683 -3.87 -3.12 -15.90
N ASP A 684 -5.15 -3.33 -16.14
CA ASP A 684 -5.98 -2.69 -17.16
C ASP A 684 -5.92 -1.15 -17.18
N MET A 685 -5.65 -0.53 -16.04
CA MET A 685 -5.42 0.91 -15.92
C MET A 685 -4.48 1.23 -14.76
N GLY A 686 -3.85 2.41 -14.80
CA GLY A 686 -2.96 2.89 -13.76
C GLY A 686 -1.63 2.12 -13.64
N ARG A 687 -1.37 1.13 -14.50
CA ARG A 687 -0.11 0.39 -14.57
C ARG A 687 0.27 -0.29 -13.25
N GLY A 688 -0.74 -0.71 -12.46
CA GLY A 688 -0.55 -1.38 -11.16
C GLY A 688 -0.11 -2.84 -11.30
N PRO A 689 0.32 -3.50 -10.20
CA PRO A 689 0.72 -4.90 -10.20
C PRO A 689 -0.47 -5.85 -10.24
N VAL A 690 -0.26 -7.00 -10.84
CA VAL A 690 -1.25 -8.08 -10.98
C VAL A 690 -0.91 -9.28 -10.09
N PHE A 691 -0.57 -9.03 -8.83
CA PHE A 691 -0.12 -10.07 -7.89
C PHE A 691 -1.09 -11.24 -7.74
N TYR A 692 -2.38 -11.02 -7.89
CA TYR A 692 -3.43 -12.03 -7.69
C TYR A 692 -3.88 -12.70 -9.00
N SER A 693 -3.52 -12.13 -10.15
CA SER A 693 -3.58 -12.81 -11.44
C SER A 693 -2.33 -13.68 -11.60
N THR A 694 -2.24 -14.72 -10.76
CA THR A 694 -1.11 -15.63 -10.68
C THR A 694 -1.63 -17.03 -10.49
N LEU A 695 -1.33 -17.91 -11.43
CA LEU A 695 -1.64 -19.34 -11.34
C LEU A 695 -0.41 -20.14 -10.91
N ALA A 696 -0.64 -21.21 -10.16
CA ALA A 696 0.41 -22.11 -9.67
C ALA A 696 -0.09 -23.55 -9.53
N GLN A 697 0.83 -24.48 -9.37
CA GLN A 697 0.60 -25.86 -8.95
C GLN A 697 1.16 -26.07 -7.55
N LEU A 698 0.50 -26.91 -6.77
CA LEU A 698 0.90 -27.30 -5.42
C LEU A 698 1.17 -28.82 -5.38
N GLU A 699 2.30 -29.19 -4.80
CA GLU A 699 2.66 -30.59 -4.57
C GLU A 699 3.32 -30.79 -3.20
N ARG A 700 3.13 -31.94 -2.60
CA ARG A 700 3.85 -32.36 -1.40
C ARG A 700 5.30 -32.67 -1.73
N VAL A 701 6.22 -32.28 -0.87
CA VAL A 701 7.66 -32.55 -1.00
C VAL A 701 8.23 -32.92 0.37
N ASP A 702 9.39 -33.56 0.36
CA ASP A 702 10.12 -33.85 1.59
C ASP A 702 10.67 -32.55 2.21
N ALA A 703 10.62 -32.44 3.55
CA ALA A 703 10.96 -31.24 4.31
C ALA A 703 12.48 -30.93 4.33
#